data_725cd4d01b77eda987152d59b2f284e1
#
_entry.id   725cd4d01b77eda987152d59b2f284e1
#
_cell.length_a   1.000
_cell.length_b   1.000
_cell.length_c   1.000
_cell.angle_alpha   90.00
_cell.angle_beta   90.00
_cell.angle_gamma   90.00
#
_symmetry.space_group_name_H-M   'P 1'
#
loop_
_entity.id
_entity.type
_entity.pdbx_description
1 polymer ?
#
loop_
_entity_poly.entity_id
_entity_poly.type
_entity_poly.pdbx_seq_one_letter_code
_entity_poly.pdbx_strand_id
1 'polypeptide(L)'
;MADHVQPFYHLRNGTASVVIDCRSGQPVLTYFGAALAQLTLAQLEQLDRPEAPASLPIEPSISLTPSVGESYLGHLGLEAQRGHSHWQLRPRVVTVDLSPRQLVLLSLCDASQIEVTHCVSLHTDTRSLELSVSVRNQSTDTSLSLDTCALTLPVPDHLTTFLELSGRWGYEFQSARQTLPKAAYVRENWTGRTSHHMPPSITLMEAQTTTQSGTALSLHLGWSGNHQIRVEQLADGRRVVQLGELLRPGELQLAPGAAYKSPSVFLCHSSEGMNPLIQTAHQMIRSQFGDAWPASSPPRPVQLNTWEALYFDIDEPSLITLINESAALGIERFVVDDGWFLGRHDDKRALGDWEVDSHKLPNGLLPFVAACQAHGMEFGLWIEPEMVSANSLLFTEHPDWILKHEGIIPNEARHQYVLDLSQEEVTHYLFDKLQTLLSAHDIRYLKWDMNRDIHQAGTSEKHHAIHQQTQALYALLGRIRAAFPHVTIESCASGGGRVDLGILTHVSRFWPSDTNDALDRLRVQRGFLSTFPPELMGSHVGPSPCHITGRQHTMAFRAGVALWGHMGVEADIRQLNAEDRAVLKDAIELHKRHRTLLHSGNYSNTERSSSEMAWSVVDKDQSQALCALAMLETPSHAFPTRYRLTGLDATQSYRVALIWPGSLAAQQKTHQGQLARTEFSGAWLMSVGLSVPIMWPESLLIYHLQSV
;
A
#
# COMPACT_ATOMS: atom_id res chain seq x y z
N MET A 1 -10.50 40.66 12.23
CA MET A 1 -10.42 40.40 13.68
C MET A 1 -9.38 39.30 13.80
N ALA A 2 -8.27 39.53 14.50
CA ALA A 2 -7.31 38.48 14.76
C ALA A 2 -7.99 37.49 15.73
N ASP A 3 -8.38 36.33 15.24
CA ASP A 3 -8.85 35.26 16.10
C ASP A 3 -7.71 34.92 17.04
N HIS A 4 -7.91 35.05 18.34
CA HIS A 4 -6.90 34.77 19.35
C HIS A 4 -6.56 33.25 19.23
N VAL A 5 -5.31 32.94 18.90
CA VAL A 5 -4.80 31.58 18.94
C VAL A 5 -5.02 31.02 20.35
N GLN A 6 -5.80 29.94 20.44
CA GLN A 6 -6.03 29.25 21.71
C GLN A 6 -4.78 28.43 22.11
N PRO A 7 -4.54 28.27 23.43
CA PRO A 7 -3.41 27.48 23.89
C PRO A 7 -3.49 25.99 23.44
N PHE A 8 -4.71 25.44 23.33
CA PHE A 8 -4.95 24.04 22.95
C PHE A 8 -6.14 23.90 22.01
N TYR A 9 -6.05 22.92 21.14
CA TYR A 9 -7.14 22.47 20.25
C TYR A 9 -7.39 20.98 20.45
N HIS A 10 -8.64 20.61 20.73
CA HIS A 10 -9.07 19.23 20.92
C HIS A 10 -10.09 18.86 19.85
N LEU A 11 -9.63 18.06 18.85
CA LEU A 11 -10.51 17.41 17.90
C LEU A 11 -10.91 16.04 18.42
N ARG A 12 -12.16 15.65 18.21
CA ARG A 12 -12.66 14.33 18.60
C ARG A 12 -13.75 13.81 17.67
N ASN A 13 -13.80 12.51 17.52
CA ASN A 13 -14.95 11.77 17.00
C ASN A 13 -15.43 10.75 18.06
N GLY A 14 -16.35 9.84 17.70
CA GLY A 14 -16.84 8.83 18.64
C GLY A 14 -15.80 7.78 19.08
N THR A 15 -14.66 7.70 18.39
CA THR A 15 -13.66 6.60 18.55
C THR A 15 -12.26 7.09 18.89
N ALA A 16 -11.92 8.35 18.56
CA ALA A 16 -10.57 8.90 18.75
C ALA A 16 -10.60 10.38 19.16
N SER A 17 -9.50 10.82 19.76
CA SER A 17 -9.19 12.22 20.07
C SER A 17 -7.77 12.58 19.64
N VAL A 18 -7.59 13.83 19.23
CA VAL A 18 -6.29 14.44 19.00
C VAL A 18 -6.22 15.80 19.71
N VAL A 19 -5.08 16.08 20.35
CA VAL A 19 -4.83 17.35 21.05
C VAL A 19 -3.58 17.99 20.48
N ILE A 20 -3.73 19.24 20.05
CA ILE A 20 -2.63 20.09 19.57
C ILE A 20 -2.42 21.23 20.58
N ASP A 21 -1.19 21.37 21.06
CA ASP A 21 -0.73 22.45 21.94
C ASP A 21 -0.07 23.56 21.10
N CYS A 22 -0.51 24.80 21.23
CA CYS A 22 0.03 25.96 20.55
C CYS A 22 0.69 26.99 21.49
N ARG A 23 0.86 26.71 22.79
CA ARG A 23 1.41 27.65 23.79
C ARG A 23 2.83 28.09 23.50
N SER A 24 3.63 27.22 22.88
CA SER A 24 4.99 27.56 22.41
C SER A 24 4.99 28.51 21.20
N GLY A 25 3.81 28.79 20.64
CA GLY A 25 3.62 29.47 19.36
C GLY A 25 3.81 28.57 18.15
N GLN A 26 3.91 27.25 18.34
CA GLN A 26 4.06 26.25 17.30
C GLN A 26 3.11 25.07 17.57
N PRO A 27 2.65 24.34 16.54
CA PRO A 27 1.75 23.23 16.73
C PRO A 27 2.51 21.99 17.23
N VAL A 28 2.14 21.50 18.39
CA VAL A 28 2.70 20.30 19.04
C VAL A 28 1.61 19.26 19.19
N LEU A 29 1.79 18.06 18.67
CA LEU A 29 0.90 16.93 18.93
C LEU A 29 1.17 16.41 20.35
N THR A 30 0.22 16.60 21.27
CA THR A 30 0.36 16.13 22.66
C THR A 30 -0.39 14.83 22.93
N TYR A 31 -1.45 14.57 22.18
CA TYR A 31 -2.21 13.34 22.29
C TYR A 31 -2.81 12.92 20.94
N PHE A 32 -2.72 11.65 20.61
CA PHE A 32 -3.56 10.96 19.63
C PHE A 32 -3.82 9.52 20.12
N GLY A 33 -5.08 9.15 20.20
CA GLY A 33 -5.47 7.85 20.75
C GLY A 33 -6.98 7.69 20.90
N ALA A 34 -7.39 6.83 21.84
CA ALA A 34 -8.80 6.58 22.13
C ALA A 34 -9.55 7.89 22.46
N ALA A 35 -10.86 7.89 22.18
CA ALA A 35 -11.69 9.06 22.40
C ALA A 35 -11.69 9.50 23.87
N LEU A 36 -11.41 10.76 24.11
CA LEU A 36 -11.49 11.42 25.40
C LEU A 36 -12.78 12.24 25.50
N ALA A 37 -13.29 12.39 26.73
CA ALA A 37 -14.34 13.37 27.00
C ALA A 37 -13.84 14.80 26.72
N GLN A 38 -14.74 15.80 26.75
CA GLN A 38 -14.33 17.20 26.65
C GLN A 38 -13.30 17.51 27.75
N LEU A 39 -12.12 17.92 27.32
CA LEU A 39 -11.02 18.24 28.24
C LEU A 39 -11.15 19.70 28.73
N THR A 40 -10.86 19.90 30.00
CA THR A 40 -10.70 21.23 30.58
C THR A 40 -9.27 21.73 30.39
N LEU A 41 -9.08 23.06 30.44
CA LEU A 41 -7.73 23.64 30.34
C LEU A 41 -6.80 23.07 31.42
N ALA A 42 -7.27 22.89 32.66
CA ALA A 42 -6.49 22.31 33.75
C ALA A 42 -6.06 20.84 33.47
N GLN A 43 -6.88 20.06 32.77
CA GLN A 43 -6.49 18.70 32.34
C GLN A 43 -5.47 18.74 31.22
N LEU A 44 -5.59 19.68 30.28
CA LEU A 44 -4.63 19.86 29.20
C LEU A 44 -3.26 20.31 29.73
N GLU A 45 -3.23 21.15 30.76
CA GLU A 45 -2.00 21.57 31.45
C GLU A 45 -1.29 20.40 32.14
N GLN A 46 -2.01 19.32 32.53
CA GLN A 46 -1.39 18.11 33.10
C GLN A 46 -0.62 17.26 32.05
N LEU A 47 -0.78 17.57 30.74
CA LEU A 47 0.04 16.96 29.70
C LEU A 47 1.46 17.55 29.65
N ASP A 48 1.71 18.64 30.42
CA ASP A 48 3.02 19.25 30.51
C ASP A 48 4.03 18.31 31.18
N ARG A 49 5.24 18.38 30.71
CA ARG A 49 6.36 17.74 31.37
C ARG A 49 6.96 18.67 32.42
N PRO A 50 7.46 18.14 33.54
CA PRO A 50 8.20 18.94 34.51
C PRO A 50 9.47 19.50 33.84
N GLU A 51 9.93 20.65 34.34
CA GLU A 51 11.21 21.21 33.91
C GLU A 51 12.36 20.24 34.17
N ALA A 52 13.27 20.14 33.21
CA ALA A 52 14.47 19.35 33.37
C ALA A 52 15.35 19.89 34.52
N PRO A 53 16.12 19.02 35.22
CA PRO A 53 17.10 19.49 36.21
C PRO A 53 18.05 20.53 35.63
N ALA A 54 18.51 21.47 36.46
CA ALA A 54 19.31 22.63 36.04
C ALA A 54 20.62 22.29 35.28
N SER A 55 21.12 21.08 35.39
CA SER A 55 22.32 20.59 34.67
C SER A 55 22.01 20.06 33.27
N LEU A 56 20.75 19.93 32.89
CA LEU A 56 20.34 19.51 31.56
C LEU A 56 19.90 20.71 30.73
N PRO A 57 20.21 20.75 29.42
CA PRO A 57 19.69 21.78 28.54
C PRO A 57 18.16 21.75 28.55
N ILE A 58 17.53 22.92 28.47
CA ILE A 58 16.10 23.02 28.28
C ILE A 58 15.79 22.58 26.84
N GLU A 59 15.16 21.43 26.70
CA GLU A 59 14.73 20.95 25.40
C GLU A 59 13.41 21.64 25.01
N PRO A 60 13.32 22.16 23.78
CA PRO A 60 12.08 22.81 23.30
C PRO A 60 10.95 21.80 23.13
N SER A 61 9.75 22.32 23.00
CA SER A 61 8.61 21.51 22.56
C SER A 61 8.88 20.91 21.18
N ILE A 62 8.44 19.67 20.96
CA ILE A 62 8.59 18.98 19.67
C ILE A 62 7.40 19.40 18.80
N SER A 63 7.63 20.39 17.93
CA SER A 63 6.61 20.82 16.97
C SER A 63 6.40 19.79 15.86
N LEU A 64 5.32 19.91 15.08
CA LEU A 64 5.04 19.03 13.94
C LEU A 64 6.11 19.12 12.84
N THR A 65 6.83 20.27 12.78
CA THR A 65 7.96 20.48 11.85
C THR A 65 9.08 21.24 12.57
N PRO A 66 9.80 20.59 13.51
CA PRO A 66 10.81 21.26 14.31
C PRO A 66 11.94 21.80 13.43
N SER A 67 12.37 23.02 13.75
CA SER A 67 13.40 23.76 13.00
C SER A 67 14.52 24.27 13.90
N VAL A 68 15.63 24.64 13.31
CA VAL A 68 16.80 25.12 14.05
C VAL A 68 16.52 26.40 14.86
N GLY A 69 15.64 27.28 14.38
CA GLY A 69 15.25 28.51 15.09
C GLY A 69 14.41 28.26 16.34
N GLU A 70 13.91 27.05 16.54
CA GLU A 70 13.25 26.57 17.75
C GLU A 70 14.23 26.04 18.79
N SER A 71 15.52 26.04 18.50
CA SER A 71 16.57 25.39 19.30
C SER A 71 16.42 23.87 19.41
N TYR A 72 15.75 23.25 18.46
CA TYR A 72 15.59 21.80 18.40
C TYR A 72 16.93 21.14 18.03
N LEU A 73 17.33 20.12 18.78
CA LEU A 73 18.63 19.47 18.66
C LEU A 73 18.54 18.07 18.02
N GLY A 74 17.35 17.57 17.72
CA GLY A 74 17.14 16.35 16.95
C GLY A 74 17.23 16.59 15.43
N HIS A 75 16.86 15.59 14.64
CA HIS A 75 16.80 15.75 13.19
C HIS A 75 15.64 16.70 12.81
N LEU A 76 15.97 17.75 12.03
CA LEU A 76 15.02 18.81 11.73
C LEU A 76 13.86 18.30 10.84
N GLY A 77 12.65 18.81 11.11
CA GLY A 77 11.47 18.56 10.28
C GLY A 77 11.27 19.62 9.20
N LEU A 78 11.87 20.81 9.37
CA LEU A 78 11.81 21.89 8.40
C LEU A 78 13.18 22.55 8.24
N GLU A 79 13.71 22.47 7.03
CA GLU A 79 14.94 23.16 6.61
C GLU A 79 14.72 23.83 5.27
N ALA A 80 14.94 25.13 5.24
CA ALA A 80 14.90 25.91 4.01
C ALA A 80 15.85 27.12 4.13
N GLN A 81 16.32 27.62 2.98
CA GLN A 81 17.27 28.71 2.94
C GLN A 81 17.14 29.54 1.66
N ARG A 82 17.64 30.79 1.72
CA ARG A 82 17.78 31.67 0.57
C ARG A 82 19.28 31.91 0.29
N GLY A 83 19.81 31.26 -0.76
CA GLY A 83 21.24 31.23 -0.96
C GLY A 83 21.95 30.61 0.24
N HIS A 84 22.73 31.38 0.99
CA HIS A 84 23.41 30.92 2.20
C HIS A 84 22.92 31.67 3.46
N SER A 85 21.72 32.25 3.40
CA SER A 85 21.15 33.06 4.46
C SER A 85 19.70 32.65 4.78
N HIS A 86 19.13 33.24 5.82
CA HIS A 86 17.74 32.99 6.24
C HIS A 86 17.40 31.52 6.51
N TRP A 87 18.37 30.74 6.99
CA TRP A 87 18.23 29.32 7.32
C TRP A 87 17.66 29.07 8.72
N GLN A 88 17.68 30.09 9.60
CA GLN A 88 17.22 29.98 10.98
C GLN A 88 15.69 30.22 11.05
N LEU A 89 14.93 29.21 10.67
CA LEU A 89 13.48 29.27 10.60
C LEU A 89 12.86 29.20 12.01
N ARG A 90 11.86 30.05 12.27
CA ARG A 90 11.05 30.03 13.50
C ARG A 90 9.62 30.43 13.20
N PRO A 91 8.82 29.60 12.52
CA PRO A 91 7.42 29.90 12.22
C PRO A 91 6.62 30.02 13.52
N ARG A 92 5.67 30.97 13.55
CA ARG A 92 4.75 31.17 14.68
C ARG A 92 3.31 31.13 14.20
N VAL A 93 2.45 30.39 14.89
CA VAL A 93 1.02 30.30 14.58
C VAL A 93 0.38 31.68 14.72
N VAL A 94 -0.24 32.16 13.66
CA VAL A 94 -0.90 33.47 13.60
C VAL A 94 -2.40 33.33 13.33
N THR A 95 -2.84 32.29 12.64
CA THR A 95 -4.24 32.04 12.32
C THR A 95 -4.56 30.56 12.48
N VAL A 96 -5.76 30.29 12.96
CA VAL A 96 -6.26 28.95 13.14
C VAL A 96 -7.68 28.86 12.61
N ASP A 97 -7.92 27.93 11.69
CA ASP A 97 -9.26 27.56 11.25
C ASP A 97 -9.61 26.19 11.86
N LEU A 98 -10.69 26.18 12.64
CA LEU A 98 -11.15 25.00 13.36
C LEU A 98 -12.54 24.59 12.87
N SER A 99 -12.64 23.41 12.34
CA SER A 99 -13.89 22.71 12.06
C SER A 99 -14.05 21.50 13.00
N PRO A 100 -15.20 20.83 13.03
CA PRO A 100 -15.40 19.69 13.94
C PRO A 100 -14.38 18.56 13.82
N ARG A 101 -13.71 18.42 12.66
CA ARG A 101 -12.81 17.30 12.35
C ARG A 101 -11.48 17.72 11.73
N GLN A 102 -11.30 19.01 11.50
CA GLN A 102 -10.10 19.53 10.87
C GLN A 102 -9.63 20.78 11.58
N LEU A 103 -8.33 20.86 11.75
CA LEU A 103 -7.62 22.00 12.28
C LEU A 103 -6.57 22.41 11.27
N VAL A 104 -6.64 23.65 10.82
CA VAL A 104 -5.66 24.27 9.93
C VAL A 104 -4.96 25.38 10.69
N LEU A 105 -3.61 25.25 10.82
CA LEU A 105 -2.79 26.20 11.58
C LEU A 105 -1.82 26.88 10.62
N LEU A 106 -2.00 28.17 10.41
CA LEU A 106 -1.11 28.99 9.59
C LEU A 106 -0.09 29.67 10.49
N SER A 107 1.18 29.47 10.18
CA SER A 107 2.34 30.03 10.87
C SER A 107 3.15 30.91 9.93
N LEU A 108 3.67 32.02 10.44
CA LEU A 108 4.55 32.93 9.69
C LEU A 108 5.94 32.99 10.32
N CYS A 109 6.95 33.13 9.46
CA CYS A 109 8.31 33.49 9.84
C CYS A 109 8.72 34.70 9.01
N ASP A 110 8.49 35.91 9.55
CA ASP A 110 8.69 37.17 8.84
C ASP A 110 10.17 37.36 8.44
N ALA A 111 11.11 36.98 9.31
CA ALA A 111 12.54 37.10 9.04
C ALA A 111 13.00 36.29 7.82
N SER A 112 12.36 35.17 7.56
CA SER A 112 12.66 34.29 6.40
C SER A 112 11.62 34.39 5.30
N GLN A 113 10.59 35.21 5.48
CA GLN A 113 9.47 35.39 4.53
C GLN A 113 8.89 34.05 4.06
N ILE A 114 8.54 33.20 5.03
CA ILE A 114 7.87 31.92 4.77
C ILE A 114 6.57 31.81 5.54
N GLU A 115 5.63 31.13 4.92
CA GLU A 115 4.38 30.69 5.52
C GLU A 115 4.41 29.16 5.62
N VAL A 116 4.01 28.63 6.78
CA VAL A 116 3.89 27.20 7.03
C VAL A 116 2.48 26.91 7.49
N THR A 117 1.77 26.05 6.74
CA THR A 117 0.40 25.67 7.07
C THR A 117 0.35 24.19 7.41
N HIS A 118 -0.02 23.86 8.65
CA HIS A 118 -0.26 22.48 9.09
C HIS A 118 -1.75 22.17 9.00
N CYS A 119 -2.09 21.03 8.43
CA CYS A 119 -3.43 20.49 8.38
C CYS A 119 -3.50 19.20 9.20
N VAL A 120 -4.46 19.14 10.14
CA VAL A 120 -4.71 18.01 11.04
C VAL A 120 -6.16 17.58 10.82
N SER A 121 -6.41 16.41 10.26
CA SER A 121 -7.74 15.92 9.92
C SER A 121 -8.03 14.60 10.64
N LEU A 122 -9.02 14.62 11.54
CA LEU A 122 -9.50 13.43 12.23
C LEU A 122 -10.63 12.78 11.42
N HIS A 123 -10.41 11.55 10.92
CA HIS A 123 -11.36 10.89 10.05
C HIS A 123 -12.64 10.47 10.78
N THR A 124 -13.73 10.41 10.02
CA THR A 124 -15.05 10.02 10.55
C THR A 124 -15.05 8.54 10.92
N ASP A 125 -15.59 8.22 12.09
CA ASP A 125 -15.89 6.85 12.54
C ASP A 125 -14.70 5.88 12.52
N THR A 126 -13.48 6.41 12.38
CA THR A 126 -12.24 5.63 12.46
C THR A 126 -11.31 6.19 13.52
N ARG A 127 -10.40 5.36 14.02
CA ARG A 127 -9.30 5.77 14.91
C ARG A 127 -8.08 6.19 14.08
N SER A 128 -8.32 7.05 13.06
CA SER A 128 -7.27 7.48 12.13
C SER A 128 -7.20 8.99 11.98
N LEU A 129 -6.00 9.47 11.76
CA LEU A 129 -5.63 10.87 11.64
C LEU A 129 -4.80 11.06 10.37
N GLU A 130 -5.04 12.15 9.65
CA GLU A 130 -4.22 12.59 8.53
C GLU A 130 -3.54 13.91 8.89
N LEU A 131 -2.25 14.00 8.60
CA LEU A 131 -1.42 15.18 8.80
C LEU A 131 -0.73 15.56 7.49
N SER A 132 -0.70 16.84 7.17
CA SER A 132 0.10 17.39 6.07
C SER A 132 0.61 18.78 6.41
N VAL A 133 1.64 19.22 5.70
CA VAL A 133 2.22 20.55 5.84
C VAL A 133 2.42 21.18 4.46
N SER A 134 2.19 22.49 4.36
CA SER A 134 2.52 23.27 3.18
C SER A 134 3.49 24.38 3.55
N VAL A 135 4.49 24.60 2.71
CA VAL A 135 5.47 25.69 2.86
C VAL A 135 5.37 26.61 1.66
N ARG A 136 5.07 27.89 1.89
CA ARG A 136 4.97 28.90 0.84
C ARG A 136 6.08 29.93 0.97
N ASN A 137 6.72 30.24 -0.15
CA ASN A 137 7.65 31.37 -0.26
C ASN A 137 6.87 32.68 -0.32
N GLN A 138 6.95 33.51 0.72
CA GLN A 138 6.30 34.81 0.81
C GLN A 138 7.16 35.95 0.25
N SER A 139 8.40 35.70 -0.19
CA SER A 139 9.22 36.70 -0.86
C SER A 139 8.60 37.11 -2.19
N THR A 140 8.84 38.34 -2.59
CA THR A 140 8.40 38.87 -3.89
C THR A 140 9.47 38.78 -4.98
N ASP A 141 10.72 38.47 -4.61
CA ASP A 141 11.86 38.62 -5.52
C ASP A 141 12.90 37.51 -5.45
N THR A 142 12.89 36.68 -4.39
CA THR A 142 13.92 35.65 -4.22
C THR A 142 13.34 34.26 -4.05
N SER A 143 13.96 33.27 -4.68
CA SER A 143 13.61 31.85 -4.52
C SER A 143 14.02 31.32 -3.15
N LEU A 144 13.32 30.30 -2.69
CA LEU A 144 13.56 29.56 -1.45
C LEU A 144 13.95 28.12 -1.78
N SER A 145 15.15 27.69 -1.37
CA SER A 145 15.50 26.25 -1.37
C SER A 145 14.82 25.59 -0.19
N LEU A 146 14.01 24.57 -0.45
CA LEU A 146 13.43 23.72 0.59
C LEU A 146 14.20 22.40 0.60
N ASP A 147 14.95 22.16 1.68
CA ASP A 147 15.86 21.01 1.79
C ASP A 147 15.22 19.87 2.59
N THR A 148 14.36 20.18 3.58
CA THR A 148 13.62 19.18 4.39
C THR A 148 12.22 19.69 4.71
N CYS A 149 11.21 18.83 4.52
CA CYS A 149 9.85 19.05 5.00
C CYS A 149 9.24 17.70 5.40
N ALA A 150 9.41 17.33 6.68
CA ALA A 150 8.98 16.05 7.24
C ALA A 150 8.22 16.26 8.55
N LEU A 151 7.10 15.54 8.69
CA LEU A 151 6.30 15.58 9.91
C LEU A 151 6.98 14.81 11.03
N THR A 152 7.11 15.46 12.18
CA THR A 152 7.75 14.94 13.39
C THR A 152 6.71 14.80 14.49
N LEU A 153 6.59 13.61 15.06
CA LEU A 153 5.58 13.26 16.05
C LEU A 153 6.24 12.67 17.29
N PRO A 154 5.79 13.03 18.50
CA PRO A 154 6.26 12.41 19.72
C PRO A 154 5.82 10.93 19.77
N VAL A 155 6.72 10.07 20.20
CA VAL A 155 6.42 8.66 20.46
C VAL A 155 6.12 8.49 21.95
N PRO A 156 4.93 8.01 22.34
CA PRO A 156 4.60 7.71 23.73
C PRO A 156 5.61 6.78 24.40
N ASP A 157 5.96 7.03 25.64
CA ASP A 157 7.06 6.35 26.35
C ASP A 157 6.86 4.82 26.47
N HIS A 158 5.61 4.35 26.51
CA HIS A 158 5.26 2.93 26.59
C HIS A 158 5.41 2.19 25.26
N LEU A 159 5.47 2.89 24.11
CA LEU A 159 5.74 2.29 22.81
C LEU A 159 7.26 2.10 22.63
N THR A 160 7.74 0.91 22.94
CA THR A 160 9.18 0.60 22.99
C THR A 160 9.65 -0.32 21.89
N THR A 161 8.73 -0.80 21.08
CA THR A 161 8.97 -1.77 20.00
C THR A 161 8.37 -1.25 18.72
N PHE A 162 8.92 -1.65 17.59
CA PHE A 162 8.32 -1.38 16.28
C PHE A 162 8.26 -2.63 15.41
N LEU A 163 7.30 -2.65 14.52
CA LEU A 163 7.18 -3.59 13.42
C LEU A 163 7.54 -2.85 12.13
N GLU A 164 8.50 -3.35 11.39
CA GLU A 164 8.80 -2.93 10.04
C GLU A 164 8.38 -3.97 9.02
N LEU A 165 8.09 -3.51 7.82
CA LEU A 165 7.99 -4.33 6.63
C LEU A 165 9.25 -4.12 5.79
N SER A 166 9.84 -5.22 5.31
CA SER A 166 11.03 -5.21 4.47
C SER A 166 10.91 -6.28 3.40
N GLY A 167 11.92 -6.42 2.56
CA GLY A 167 11.94 -7.49 1.57
C GLY A 167 12.87 -7.21 0.40
N ARG A 168 12.60 -7.84 -0.69
CA ARG A 168 13.22 -7.70 -2.01
C ARG A 168 12.25 -8.15 -3.08
N TRP A 169 12.58 -7.99 -4.34
CA TRP A 169 11.84 -8.59 -5.44
C TRP A 169 11.57 -10.09 -5.20
N GLY A 170 10.32 -10.51 -5.37
CA GLY A 170 9.85 -11.87 -5.11
C GLY A 170 9.86 -12.30 -3.63
N TYR A 171 10.09 -11.38 -2.68
CA TYR A 171 10.07 -11.64 -1.25
C TYR A 171 9.73 -10.36 -0.48
N GLU A 172 8.65 -9.68 -0.91
CA GLU A 172 8.18 -8.40 -0.37
C GLU A 172 7.42 -8.59 0.95
N PHE A 173 7.20 -7.49 1.66
CA PHE A 173 6.35 -7.38 2.86
C PHE A 173 6.70 -8.33 4.01
N GLN A 174 7.96 -8.68 4.17
CA GLN A 174 8.41 -9.48 5.32
C GLN A 174 8.39 -8.63 6.58
N SER A 175 7.63 -9.07 7.59
CA SER A 175 7.50 -8.34 8.84
C SER A 175 8.57 -8.75 9.86
N ALA A 176 9.20 -7.76 10.49
CA ALA A 176 10.14 -7.96 11.59
C ALA A 176 9.82 -7.04 12.76
N ARG A 177 9.84 -7.61 13.97
CA ARG A 177 9.62 -6.86 15.21
C ARG A 177 10.98 -6.57 15.86
N GLN A 178 11.21 -5.31 16.23
CA GLN A 178 12.46 -4.85 16.82
C GLN A 178 12.20 -3.90 17.99
N THR A 179 13.12 -3.84 18.95
CA THR A 179 13.10 -2.86 20.03
C THR A 179 13.63 -1.52 19.52
N LEU A 180 13.03 -0.42 19.91
CA LEU A 180 13.50 0.92 19.57
C LEU A 180 14.91 1.15 20.13
N PRO A 181 15.87 1.62 19.30
CA PRO A 181 17.22 1.87 19.75
C PRO A 181 17.30 3.12 20.65
N LYS A 182 18.38 3.25 21.40
CA LYS A 182 18.71 4.48 22.16
C LYS A 182 19.29 5.60 21.28
N ALA A 183 19.57 5.31 20.03
CA ALA A 183 20.03 6.27 19.03
C ALA A 183 18.91 6.50 18.01
N ALA A 184 19.23 6.50 16.72
CA ALA A 184 18.26 6.62 15.66
C ALA A 184 18.14 5.31 14.88
N TYR A 185 16.90 4.90 14.58
CA TYR A 185 16.56 3.99 13.49
C TYR A 185 16.20 4.84 12.28
N VAL A 186 16.88 4.63 11.15
CA VAL A 186 16.69 5.42 9.93
C VAL A 186 16.50 4.52 8.74
N ARG A 187 15.47 4.81 7.94
CA ARG A 187 15.25 4.22 6.63
C ARG A 187 15.13 5.34 5.60
N GLU A 188 16.03 5.35 4.65
CA GLU A 188 16.06 6.31 3.56
C GLU A 188 15.96 5.57 2.24
N ASN A 189 14.89 5.80 1.52
CA ASN A 189 14.68 5.23 0.20
C ASN A 189 15.08 6.24 -0.88
N TRP A 190 16.07 5.91 -1.68
CA TRP A 190 16.61 6.72 -2.77
C TRP A 190 16.36 6.10 -4.16
N THR A 191 15.41 5.18 -4.28
CA THR A 191 15.20 4.44 -5.54
C THR A 191 14.32 5.15 -6.55
N GLY A 192 13.81 6.35 -6.21
CA GLY A 192 12.95 7.15 -7.08
C GLY A 192 11.52 6.64 -7.21
N ARG A 193 11.20 5.53 -6.57
CA ARG A 193 9.87 4.95 -6.42
C ARG A 193 9.73 4.36 -5.02
N THR A 194 8.52 3.91 -4.64
CA THR A 194 8.36 3.05 -3.47
C THR A 194 9.19 1.78 -3.65
N SER A 195 9.75 1.25 -2.60
CA SER A 195 10.75 0.20 -2.66
C SER A 195 10.19 -1.14 -2.26
N HIS A 196 10.72 -2.25 -2.82
CA HIS A 196 10.43 -3.61 -2.35
C HIS A 196 10.89 -3.84 -0.89
N HIS A 197 11.95 -3.16 -0.47
CA HIS A 197 12.57 -3.40 0.86
C HIS A 197 12.33 -2.27 1.86
N MET A 198 11.75 -1.15 1.45
CA MET A 198 11.47 0.00 2.33
C MET A 198 10.06 0.56 2.09
N PRO A 199 8.98 -0.22 2.33
CA PRO A 199 7.64 0.35 2.28
C PRO A 199 7.54 1.58 3.19
N PRO A 200 6.81 2.64 2.80
CA PRO A 200 6.77 3.92 3.51
C PRO A 200 5.85 3.86 4.74
N SER A 201 6.06 2.88 5.61
CA SER A 201 5.24 2.66 6.81
C SER A 201 6.05 2.07 7.96
N ILE A 202 5.61 2.36 9.18
CA ILE A 202 6.13 1.79 10.42
C ILE A 202 5.01 1.64 11.43
N THR A 203 5.04 0.59 12.26
CA THR A 203 4.11 0.42 13.38
C THR A 203 4.87 0.42 14.68
N LEU A 204 4.57 1.36 15.56
CA LEU A 204 5.09 1.46 16.92
C LEU A 204 4.16 0.74 17.89
N MET A 205 4.69 0.03 18.90
CA MET A 205 3.85 -0.77 19.80
C MET A 205 4.51 -1.01 21.16
N GLU A 206 3.70 -1.41 22.12
CA GLU A 206 4.21 -1.98 23.38
C GLU A 206 4.91 -3.32 23.11
N ALA A 207 5.91 -3.65 23.95
CA ALA A 207 6.68 -4.88 23.78
C ALA A 207 5.83 -6.16 23.81
N GLN A 208 4.77 -6.18 24.61
CA GLN A 208 3.86 -7.30 24.75
C GLN A 208 2.62 -7.25 23.84
N THR A 209 2.55 -6.31 22.91
CA THR A 209 1.41 -6.23 22.00
C THR A 209 1.24 -7.52 21.20
N THR A 210 0.03 -8.07 21.26
CA THR A 210 -0.40 -9.28 20.55
C THR A 210 -1.37 -8.92 19.42
N THR A 211 -1.93 -9.92 18.77
CA THR A 211 -3.02 -9.69 17.81
C THR A 211 -4.28 -9.12 18.45
N GLN A 212 -4.52 -9.32 19.76
CA GLN A 212 -5.76 -9.00 20.48
C GLN A 212 -5.58 -8.17 21.75
N SER A 213 -4.39 -7.69 22.05
CA SER A 213 -4.12 -6.89 23.26
C SER A 213 -2.88 -6.02 23.09
N GLY A 214 -2.82 -4.92 23.84
CA GLY A 214 -1.73 -3.96 23.85
C GLY A 214 -1.97 -2.79 22.89
N THR A 215 -1.18 -1.74 23.09
CA THR A 215 -1.27 -0.49 22.32
C THR A 215 -0.37 -0.55 21.10
N ALA A 216 -0.88 -0.09 19.96
CA ALA A 216 -0.13 0.05 18.73
C ALA A 216 -0.58 1.30 17.93
N LEU A 217 0.38 1.91 17.24
CA LEU A 217 0.23 3.09 16.39
C LEU A 217 0.94 2.82 15.06
N SER A 218 0.21 2.77 13.96
CA SER A 218 0.81 2.69 12.63
C SER A 218 0.86 4.05 11.95
N LEU A 219 1.93 4.29 11.21
CA LEU A 219 2.17 5.51 10.43
C LEU A 219 2.47 5.11 8.99
N HIS A 220 1.82 5.78 8.04
CA HIS A 220 1.93 5.52 6.62
C HIS A 220 2.12 6.83 5.87
N LEU A 221 3.13 6.92 5.01
CA LEU A 221 3.36 8.08 4.16
C LEU A 221 2.66 7.88 2.81
N GLY A 222 1.88 8.87 2.38
CA GLY A 222 1.18 8.88 1.09
C GLY A 222 2.07 9.39 -0.05
N TRP A 223 3.17 8.69 -0.37
CA TRP A 223 4.14 9.10 -1.37
C TRP A 223 4.78 7.93 -2.10
N SER A 224 4.97 8.07 -3.42
CA SER A 224 5.54 7.01 -4.27
C SER A 224 6.99 7.30 -4.72
N GLY A 225 7.60 8.41 -4.28
CA GLY A 225 8.98 8.78 -4.58
C GLY A 225 9.96 8.46 -3.46
N ASN A 226 11.09 9.17 -3.47
CA ASN A 226 12.07 9.08 -2.38
C ASN A 226 11.43 9.47 -1.06
N HIS A 227 11.70 8.71 0.00
CA HIS A 227 11.10 8.95 1.30
C HIS A 227 12.00 8.52 2.45
N GLN A 228 11.75 9.09 3.64
CA GLN A 228 12.42 8.71 4.88
C GLN A 228 11.43 8.37 5.98
N ILE A 229 11.84 7.42 6.83
CA ILE A 229 11.27 7.14 8.14
C ILE A 229 12.40 7.14 9.15
N ARG A 230 12.26 7.95 10.20
CA ARG A 230 13.24 8.05 11.26
C ARG A 230 12.55 7.92 12.60
N VAL A 231 13.09 7.09 13.49
CA VAL A 231 12.71 7.06 14.92
C VAL A 231 13.95 7.37 15.72
N GLU A 232 13.90 8.41 16.54
CA GLU A 232 15.04 8.93 17.25
C GLU A 232 14.74 9.12 18.74
N GLN A 233 15.68 8.79 19.59
CA GLN A 233 15.66 9.18 20.99
C GLN A 233 16.53 10.40 21.20
N LEU A 234 15.94 11.49 21.68
CA LEU A 234 16.62 12.74 22.02
C LEU A 234 17.48 12.59 23.29
N ALA A 235 18.35 13.57 23.53
CA ALA A 235 19.27 13.56 24.67
C ALA A 235 18.56 13.53 26.04
N ASP A 236 17.37 14.10 26.13
CA ASP A 236 16.51 14.11 27.32
C ASP A 236 15.69 12.83 27.51
N GLY A 237 15.81 11.87 26.58
CA GLY A 237 15.10 10.59 26.59
C GLY A 237 13.78 10.56 25.85
N ARG A 238 13.24 11.71 25.43
CA ARG A 238 12.05 11.74 24.57
C ARG A 238 12.33 11.04 23.24
N ARG A 239 11.30 10.42 22.67
CA ARG A 239 11.40 9.80 21.35
C ARG A 239 10.50 10.50 20.36
N VAL A 240 10.96 10.55 19.11
CA VAL A 240 10.20 11.09 17.98
C VAL A 240 10.19 10.09 16.85
N VAL A 241 9.13 10.12 16.05
CA VAL A 241 9.07 9.49 14.74
C VAL A 241 8.86 10.56 13.69
N GLN A 242 9.61 10.47 12.60
CA GLN A 242 9.57 11.44 11.51
C GLN A 242 9.34 10.71 10.19
N LEU A 243 8.40 11.21 9.38
CA LEU A 243 8.11 10.72 8.04
C LEU A 243 8.02 11.91 7.08
N GLY A 244 8.57 11.73 5.90
CA GLY A 244 8.48 12.73 4.85
C GLY A 244 9.11 12.28 3.54
N GLU A 245 8.92 13.10 2.53
CA GLU A 245 9.66 13.00 1.30
C GLU A 245 11.15 13.26 1.55
N LEU A 246 12.00 12.54 0.85
CA LEU A 246 13.45 12.68 0.94
C LEU A 246 13.95 13.43 -0.28
N LEU A 247 14.21 14.72 -0.09
CA LEU A 247 14.67 15.64 -1.13
C LEU A 247 16.19 15.60 -1.27
N ARG A 248 16.69 15.76 -2.49
CA ARG A 248 18.10 16.02 -2.73
C ARG A 248 18.38 17.52 -2.53
N PRO A 249 19.58 17.89 -2.08
CA PRO A 249 19.95 19.30 -1.96
C PRO A 249 19.72 20.07 -3.27
N GLY A 250 18.94 21.15 -3.20
CA GLY A 250 18.59 21.99 -4.36
C GLY A 250 17.52 21.41 -5.31
N GLU A 251 16.95 20.26 -5.00
CA GLU A 251 15.89 19.64 -5.82
C GLU A 251 14.63 20.51 -5.87
N LEU A 252 14.26 21.12 -4.75
CA LEU A 252 13.05 21.91 -4.64
C LEU A 252 13.36 23.39 -4.43
N GLN A 253 13.16 24.19 -5.49
CA GLN A 253 13.34 25.63 -5.49
C GLN A 253 11.97 26.30 -5.62
N LEU A 254 11.48 26.92 -4.55
CA LEU A 254 10.21 27.64 -4.56
C LEU A 254 10.42 29.07 -5.06
N ALA A 255 9.92 29.37 -6.25
CA ALA A 255 9.88 30.72 -6.79
C ALA A 255 9.05 31.64 -5.87
N PRO A 256 9.17 32.99 -5.99
CA PRO A 256 8.33 33.94 -5.28
C PRO A 256 6.84 33.58 -5.39
N GLY A 257 6.16 33.48 -4.25
CA GLY A 257 4.74 33.11 -4.16
C GLY A 257 4.42 31.62 -4.34
N ALA A 258 5.37 30.79 -4.77
CA ALA A 258 5.17 29.35 -4.93
C ALA A 258 5.06 28.63 -3.59
N ALA A 259 4.39 27.49 -3.59
CA ALA A 259 4.21 26.66 -2.42
C ALA A 259 4.53 25.17 -2.73
N TYR A 260 5.10 24.51 -1.75
CA TYR A 260 5.21 23.07 -1.67
C TYR A 260 4.14 22.52 -0.72
N LYS A 261 3.58 21.37 -1.02
CA LYS A 261 2.72 20.60 -0.13
C LYS A 261 3.35 19.22 0.10
N SER A 262 3.60 18.89 1.37
CA SER A 262 4.14 17.58 1.72
C SER A 262 3.18 16.46 1.37
N PRO A 263 3.68 15.24 1.13
CA PRO A 263 2.85 14.05 1.23
C PRO A 263 2.12 13.98 2.58
N SER A 264 0.89 13.45 2.58
CA SER A 264 0.16 13.21 3.82
C SER A 264 0.74 12.05 4.61
N VAL A 265 0.76 12.18 5.93
CA VAL A 265 1.06 11.09 6.87
C VAL A 265 -0.25 10.65 7.52
N PHE A 266 -0.58 9.37 7.38
CA PHE A 266 -1.76 8.74 7.95
C PHE A 266 -1.37 7.95 9.19
N LEU A 267 -2.10 8.16 10.29
CA LEU A 267 -1.90 7.46 11.55
C LEU A 267 -3.14 6.63 11.87
N CYS A 268 -2.94 5.39 12.33
CA CYS A 268 -4.00 4.57 12.89
C CYS A 268 -3.60 4.11 14.29
N HIS A 269 -4.57 4.10 15.22
CA HIS A 269 -4.34 3.76 16.63
C HIS A 269 -5.22 2.58 17.08
N SER A 270 -4.66 1.73 17.92
CA SER A 270 -5.39 0.70 18.65
C SER A 270 -4.83 0.55 20.07
N SER A 271 -5.71 0.36 21.05
CA SER A 271 -5.37 -0.08 22.42
C SER A 271 -5.71 -1.57 22.67
N GLU A 272 -6.14 -2.27 21.63
CA GLU A 272 -6.72 -3.62 21.71
C GLU A 272 -5.92 -4.62 20.83
N GLY A 273 -4.66 -4.28 20.49
CA GLY A 273 -3.76 -5.13 19.73
C GLY A 273 -3.75 -4.85 18.23
N MET A 274 -3.07 -5.75 17.49
CA MET A 274 -2.79 -5.55 16.07
C MET A 274 -4.00 -5.75 15.16
N ASN A 275 -4.95 -6.66 15.47
CA ASN A 275 -6.11 -6.87 14.61
C ASN A 275 -7.01 -5.63 14.50
N PRO A 276 -7.40 -4.98 15.61
CA PRO A 276 -8.13 -3.71 15.52
C PRO A 276 -7.34 -2.58 14.84
N LEU A 277 -6.00 -2.56 14.95
CA LEU A 277 -5.16 -1.62 14.22
C LEU A 277 -5.26 -1.83 12.70
N ILE A 278 -5.09 -3.08 12.24
CA ILE A 278 -5.22 -3.48 10.84
C ILE A 278 -6.61 -3.12 10.31
N GLN A 279 -7.66 -3.44 11.06
CA GLN A 279 -9.04 -3.10 10.69
C GLN A 279 -9.26 -1.59 10.59
N THR A 280 -8.66 -0.81 11.49
CA THR A 280 -8.68 0.66 11.42
C THR A 280 -8.00 1.16 10.15
N ALA A 281 -6.83 0.62 9.78
CA ALA A 281 -6.15 0.97 8.54
C ALA A 281 -6.99 0.61 7.30
N HIS A 282 -7.58 -0.60 7.27
CA HIS A 282 -8.48 -1.02 6.19
C HIS A 282 -9.71 -0.12 6.06
N GLN A 283 -10.34 0.26 7.18
CA GLN A 283 -11.49 1.17 7.19
C GLN A 283 -11.11 2.57 6.72
N MET A 284 -9.96 3.08 7.18
CA MET A 284 -9.40 4.36 6.73
C MET A 284 -9.19 4.34 5.21
N ILE A 285 -8.53 3.30 4.69
CA ILE A 285 -8.30 3.15 3.24
C ILE A 285 -9.63 3.11 2.48
N ARG A 286 -10.58 2.31 2.91
CA ARG A 286 -11.91 2.22 2.27
C ARG A 286 -12.66 3.55 2.29
N SER A 287 -12.52 4.35 3.35
CA SER A 287 -13.21 5.64 3.48
C SER A 287 -12.52 6.77 2.73
N GLN A 288 -11.18 6.79 2.68
CA GLN A 288 -10.44 7.90 2.07
C GLN A 288 -10.11 7.65 0.58
N PHE A 289 -9.97 6.40 0.17
CA PHE A 289 -9.55 6.01 -1.19
C PHE A 289 -10.60 5.20 -1.94
N GLY A 290 -11.81 5.05 -1.37
CA GLY A 290 -12.90 4.25 -1.94
C GLY A 290 -13.41 4.74 -3.30
N ASP A 291 -13.16 5.98 -3.68
CA ASP A 291 -13.59 6.54 -4.97
C ASP A 291 -12.93 5.85 -6.17
N ALA A 292 -11.78 5.21 -5.96
CA ALA A 292 -11.13 4.40 -6.99
C ALA A 292 -11.91 3.11 -7.31
N TRP A 293 -12.72 2.62 -6.36
CA TRP A 293 -13.63 1.49 -6.51
C TRP A 293 -14.83 1.67 -5.59
N PRO A 294 -15.84 2.47 -5.98
CA PRO A 294 -17.03 2.73 -5.18
C PRO A 294 -17.76 1.44 -4.77
N ALA A 295 -18.41 1.46 -3.64
CA ALA A 295 -19.19 0.31 -3.14
C ALA A 295 -20.32 -0.13 -4.11
N SER A 296 -20.76 0.77 -4.99
CA SER A 296 -21.73 0.49 -6.07
C SER A 296 -21.11 -0.20 -7.29
N SER A 297 -19.80 -0.33 -7.36
CA SER A 297 -19.13 -1.02 -8.47
C SER A 297 -19.46 -2.50 -8.49
N PRO A 298 -19.44 -3.15 -9.68
CA PRO A 298 -19.55 -4.60 -9.76
C PRO A 298 -18.49 -5.29 -8.89
N PRO A 299 -18.72 -6.52 -8.45
CA PRO A 299 -17.69 -7.29 -7.76
C PRO A 299 -16.42 -7.38 -8.60
N ARG A 300 -15.25 -7.31 -7.95
CA ARG A 300 -13.96 -7.40 -8.63
C ARG A 300 -13.84 -8.70 -9.43
N PRO A 301 -13.55 -8.64 -10.74
CA PRO A 301 -13.59 -9.81 -11.61
C PRO A 301 -12.40 -10.74 -11.36
N VAL A 302 -12.62 -12.05 -11.36
CA VAL A 302 -11.54 -13.03 -11.41
C VAL A 302 -10.83 -12.92 -12.75
N GLN A 303 -9.51 -12.73 -12.76
CA GLN A 303 -8.77 -12.50 -14.00
C GLN A 303 -7.78 -13.61 -14.35
N LEU A 304 -7.47 -13.74 -15.65
CA LEU A 304 -6.28 -14.43 -16.12
C LEU A 304 -5.33 -13.40 -16.70
N ASN A 305 -4.05 -13.48 -16.31
CA ASN A 305 -2.95 -12.71 -16.88
C ASN A 305 -2.05 -13.68 -17.68
N THR A 306 -1.60 -13.25 -18.85
CA THR A 306 -0.86 -14.11 -19.79
C THR A 306 0.62 -14.25 -19.48
N TRP A 307 1.21 -13.48 -18.51
CA TRP A 307 2.65 -13.45 -18.32
C TRP A 307 3.27 -14.83 -18.11
N GLU A 308 3.00 -15.50 -17.01
CA GLU A 308 3.56 -16.85 -16.77
C GLU A 308 2.90 -17.96 -17.62
N ALA A 309 1.91 -17.63 -18.45
CA ALA A 309 1.31 -18.56 -19.39
C ALA A 309 2.03 -18.60 -20.73
N LEU A 310 2.47 -17.45 -21.26
CA LEU A 310 2.99 -17.29 -22.62
C LEU A 310 4.31 -16.51 -22.69
N TYR A 311 4.59 -15.66 -21.70
CA TYR A 311 5.67 -14.66 -21.77
C TYR A 311 5.57 -13.85 -23.08
N PHE A 312 6.67 -13.77 -23.85
CA PHE A 312 6.72 -13.06 -25.14
C PHE A 312 6.18 -13.86 -26.33
N ASP A 313 5.81 -15.13 -26.10
CA ASP A 313 5.35 -16.07 -27.14
C ASP A 313 3.85 -15.90 -27.43
N ILE A 314 3.49 -14.65 -27.73
CA ILE A 314 2.12 -14.22 -27.98
C ILE A 314 1.81 -14.32 -29.47
N ASP A 315 0.74 -15.03 -29.81
CA ASP A 315 0.13 -15.04 -31.15
C ASP A 315 -1.41 -15.07 -31.06
N GLU A 316 -2.07 -14.69 -32.14
CA GLU A 316 -3.53 -14.58 -32.18
C GLU A 316 -4.24 -15.94 -31.90
N PRO A 317 -3.87 -17.09 -32.49
CA PRO A 317 -4.49 -18.38 -32.19
C PRO A 317 -4.36 -18.83 -30.74
N SER A 318 -3.19 -18.63 -30.14
CA SER A 318 -2.92 -18.98 -28.74
C SER A 318 -3.75 -18.13 -27.78
N LEU A 319 -3.85 -16.84 -28.02
CA LEU A 319 -4.67 -15.94 -27.20
C LEU A 319 -6.15 -16.26 -27.29
N ILE A 320 -6.70 -16.49 -28.49
CA ILE A 320 -8.12 -16.87 -28.68
C ILE A 320 -8.41 -18.20 -27.98
N THR A 321 -7.54 -19.18 -28.09
CA THR A 321 -7.69 -20.46 -27.41
C THR A 321 -7.71 -20.26 -25.88
N LEU A 322 -6.77 -19.46 -25.36
CA LEU A 322 -6.67 -19.19 -23.93
C LEU A 322 -7.87 -18.43 -23.39
N ILE A 323 -8.45 -17.49 -24.17
CA ILE A 323 -9.69 -16.77 -23.82
C ILE A 323 -10.86 -17.76 -23.68
N ASN A 324 -11.05 -18.67 -24.64
CA ASN A 324 -12.11 -19.66 -24.61
C ASN A 324 -11.98 -20.60 -23.41
N GLU A 325 -10.78 -21.09 -23.13
CA GLU A 325 -10.47 -21.93 -21.96
C GLU A 325 -10.70 -21.19 -20.63
N SER A 326 -10.35 -19.89 -20.59
CA SER A 326 -10.59 -19.03 -19.45
C SER A 326 -12.10 -18.91 -19.13
N ALA A 327 -12.91 -18.66 -20.15
CA ALA A 327 -14.36 -18.58 -20.02
C ALA A 327 -14.95 -19.89 -19.45
N ALA A 328 -14.47 -21.05 -19.91
CA ALA A 328 -14.92 -22.37 -19.42
C ALA A 328 -14.58 -22.62 -17.94
N LEU A 329 -13.54 -21.97 -17.40
CA LEU A 329 -13.19 -21.99 -15.99
C LEU A 329 -13.96 -20.96 -15.15
N GLY A 330 -14.64 -20.02 -15.80
CA GLY A 330 -15.38 -18.95 -15.12
C GLY A 330 -14.53 -17.71 -14.84
N ILE A 331 -13.41 -17.49 -15.53
CA ILE A 331 -12.66 -16.24 -15.53
C ILE A 331 -13.58 -15.12 -16.05
N GLU A 332 -13.42 -13.91 -15.51
CA GLU A 332 -14.27 -12.75 -15.83
C GLU A 332 -13.50 -11.60 -16.49
N ARG A 333 -12.16 -11.65 -16.46
CA ARG A 333 -11.27 -10.69 -17.13
C ARG A 333 -10.07 -11.42 -17.72
N PHE A 334 -9.72 -11.08 -18.96
CA PHE A 334 -8.52 -11.59 -19.62
C PHE A 334 -7.55 -10.44 -19.86
N VAL A 335 -6.30 -10.59 -19.39
CA VAL A 335 -5.27 -9.54 -19.46
C VAL A 335 -4.11 -10.05 -20.29
N VAL A 336 -3.85 -9.39 -21.42
CA VAL A 336 -2.64 -9.63 -22.21
C VAL A 336 -1.50 -8.83 -21.56
N ASP A 337 -0.48 -9.55 -21.10
CA ASP A 337 0.70 -8.98 -20.46
C ASP A 337 1.75 -8.52 -21.49
N ASP A 338 3.01 -8.33 -21.10
CA ASP A 338 4.10 -7.85 -21.96
C ASP A 338 4.27 -8.68 -23.22
N GLY A 339 4.66 -8.05 -24.34
CA GLY A 339 4.94 -8.72 -25.61
C GLY A 339 3.97 -8.48 -26.74
N TRP A 340 2.88 -7.69 -26.59
CA TRP A 340 1.86 -7.44 -27.60
C TRP A 340 2.22 -6.35 -28.62
N PHE A 341 3.18 -5.47 -28.31
CA PHE A 341 3.50 -4.30 -29.12
C PHE A 341 4.72 -4.53 -30.04
N LEU A 342 4.85 -3.66 -31.03
CA LEU A 342 5.77 -3.77 -32.16
C LEU A 342 7.21 -3.99 -31.70
N GLY A 343 7.82 -5.08 -32.18
CA GLY A 343 9.21 -5.42 -31.92
C GLY A 343 9.51 -6.00 -30.53
N ARG A 344 8.50 -6.15 -29.67
CA ARG A 344 8.65 -6.66 -28.31
C ARG A 344 8.67 -8.18 -28.27
N HIS A 345 9.83 -8.76 -28.60
CA HIS A 345 10.04 -10.21 -28.60
C HIS A 345 10.82 -10.72 -27.38
N ASP A 346 11.40 -9.81 -26.62
CA ASP A 346 12.13 -10.02 -25.38
C ASP A 346 12.10 -8.75 -24.52
N ASP A 347 12.65 -8.79 -23.31
CA ASP A 347 12.68 -7.67 -22.38
C ASP A 347 13.75 -6.60 -22.68
N LYS A 348 14.42 -6.65 -23.84
CA LYS A 348 15.59 -5.82 -24.17
C LYS A 348 15.31 -4.71 -25.18
N ARG A 349 14.07 -4.59 -25.65
CA ARG A 349 13.74 -3.68 -26.78
C ARG A 349 12.31 -3.17 -26.72
N ALA A 350 12.06 -2.14 -27.54
CA ALA A 350 10.75 -1.64 -27.96
C ALA A 350 9.89 -0.97 -26.88
N LEU A 351 10.31 -0.87 -25.62
CA LEU A 351 9.59 -0.03 -24.66
C LEU A 351 9.55 1.42 -25.15
N GLY A 352 8.36 2.02 -25.16
CA GLY A 352 8.07 3.33 -25.75
C GLY A 352 7.26 3.24 -27.03
N ASP A 353 7.35 2.15 -27.79
CA ASP A 353 6.69 1.95 -29.08
C ASP A 353 5.31 1.27 -28.88
N TRP A 354 4.36 1.98 -28.32
CA TRP A 354 3.04 1.46 -27.92
C TRP A 354 2.10 1.26 -29.12
N GLU A 355 2.52 0.47 -30.11
CA GLU A 355 1.75 0.09 -31.29
C GLU A 355 1.63 -1.42 -31.38
N VAL A 356 0.46 -1.94 -31.78
CA VAL A 356 0.23 -3.40 -31.85
C VAL A 356 1.16 -4.03 -32.89
N ASP A 357 1.83 -5.12 -32.52
CA ASP A 357 2.67 -5.88 -33.46
C ASP A 357 1.80 -6.67 -34.44
N SER A 358 1.72 -6.17 -35.68
CA SER A 358 0.93 -6.79 -36.75
C SER A 358 1.48 -8.14 -37.24
N HIS A 359 2.71 -8.53 -36.90
CA HIS A 359 3.25 -9.85 -37.18
C HIS A 359 2.75 -10.90 -36.20
N LYS A 360 2.64 -10.55 -34.91
CA LYS A 360 2.08 -11.42 -33.88
C LYS A 360 0.56 -11.43 -33.89
N LEU A 361 -0.03 -10.25 -34.11
CA LEU A 361 -1.46 -9.96 -34.00
C LEU A 361 -1.95 -9.30 -35.31
N PRO A 362 -2.08 -10.07 -36.39
CA PRO A 362 -2.35 -9.53 -37.73
C PRO A 362 -3.70 -8.79 -37.86
N ASN A 363 -4.66 -9.12 -36.99
CA ASN A 363 -5.96 -8.46 -36.92
C ASN A 363 -6.08 -7.45 -35.76
N GLY A 364 -4.95 -7.06 -35.14
CA GLY A 364 -4.89 -6.12 -34.00
C GLY A 364 -5.48 -6.72 -32.72
N LEU A 365 -6.02 -5.86 -31.84
CA LEU A 365 -6.64 -6.27 -30.57
C LEU A 365 -8.14 -6.61 -30.68
N LEU A 366 -8.80 -6.21 -31.77
CA LEU A 366 -10.25 -6.40 -31.95
C LEU A 366 -10.72 -7.86 -31.78
N PRO A 367 -10.01 -8.89 -32.32
CA PRO A 367 -10.43 -10.28 -32.13
C PRO A 367 -10.51 -10.70 -30.67
N PHE A 368 -9.58 -10.23 -29.82
CA PHE A 368 -9.52 -10.59 -28.39
C PHE A 368 -10.61 -9.87 -27.60
N VAL A 369 -10.82 -8.57 -27.88
CA VAL A 369 -11.91 -7.80 -27.29
C VAL A 369 -13.25 -8.45 -27.61
N ALA A 370 -13.49 -8.80 -28.89
CA ALA A 370 -14.71 -9.45 -29.34
C ALA A 370 -14.90 -10.85 -28.70
N ALA A 371 -13.84 -11.66 -28.60
CA ALA A 371 -13.88 -12.95 -27.97
C ALA A 371 -14.20 -12.83 -26.47
N CYS A 372 -13.58 -11.88 -25.75
CA CYS A 372 -13.89 -11.61 -24.36
C CYS A 372 -15.36 -11.19 -24.19
N GLN A 373 -15.83 -10.26 -24.99
CA GLN A 373 -17.23 -9.78 -24.95
C GLN A 373 -18.24 -10.90 -25.24
N ALA A 374 -17.93 -11.80 -26.20
CA ALA A 374 -18.78 -12.95 -26.52
C ALA A 374 -18.96 -13.90 -25.32
N HIS A 375 -18.01 -13.93 -24.39
CA HIS A 375 -18.05 -14.69 -23.16
C HIS A 375 -18.46 -13.86 -21.92
N GLY A 376 -18.80 -12.60 -22.08
CA GLY A 376 -19.11 -11.68 -20.97
C GLY A 376 -17.90 -11.36 -20.09
N MET A 377 -16.67 -11.47 -20.62
CA MET A 377 -15.43 -11.13 -19.96
C MET A 377 -14.96 -9.73 -20.34
N GLU A 378 -14.26 -9.07 -19.41
CA GLU A 378 -13.51 -7.84 -19.67
C GLU A 378 -12.16 -8.17 -20.35
N PHE A 379 -11.69 -7.22 -21.18
CA PHE A 379 -10.34 -7.26 -21.75
C PHE A 379 -9.44 -6.26 -21.07
N GLY A 380 -8.20 -6.64 -20.79
CA GLY A 380 -7.17 -5.81 -20.16
C GLY A 380 -5.81 -5.93 -20.86
N LEU A 381 -4.93 -4.97 -20.57
CA LEU A 381 -3.63 -4.85 -21.22
C LEU A 381 -2.56 -4.41 -20.23
N TRP A 382 -1.33 -4.93 -20.39
CA TRP A 382 -0.13 -4.49 -19.68
C TRP A 382 0.55 -3.34 -20.43
N ILE A 383 1.09 -2.40 -19.66
CA ILE A 383 1.92 -1.28 -20.16
C ILE A 383 3.01 -0.94 -19.15
N GLU A 384 4.16 -0.46 -19.64
CA GLU A 384 5.27 0.09 -18.84
C GLU A 384 5.67 1.48 -19.38
N PRO A 385 4.80 2.51 -19.28
CA PRO A 385 4.94 3.73 -20.06
C PRO A 385 5.96 4.73 -19.51
N GLU A 386 6.47 4.52 -18.30
CA GLU A 386 7.50 5.38 -17.70
C GLU A 386 8.92 5.05 -18.21
N MET A 387 9.05 3.97 -18.98
CA MET A 387 10.34 3.44 -19.45
C MET A 387 10.45 3.49 -20.96
N VAL A 388 11.69 3.53 -21.43
CA VAL A 388 12.03 3.46 -22.85
C VAL A 388 13.26 2.59 -23.06
N SER A 389 13.24 1.73 -24.07
CA SER A 389 14.41 0.93 -24.47
C SER A 389 15.33 1.74 -25.37
N ALA A 390 16.64 1.60 -25.22
CA ALA A 390 17.62 2.18 -26.15
C ALA A 390 17.38 1.72 -27.59
N ASN A 391 16.84 0.53 -27.76
CA ASN A 391 16.45 -0.04 -29.04
C ASN A 391 14.92 0.07 -29.24
N SER A 392 14.44 1.32 -29.37
CA SER A 392 13.07 1.69 -29.71
C SER A 392 13.03 2.81 -30.71
N LEU A 393 11.91 2.98 -31.42
CA LEU A 393 11.70 4.13 -32.30
C LEU A 393 11.63 5.41 -31.48
N LEU A 394 10.90 5.40 -30.37
CA LEU A 394 10.77 6.55 -29.48
C LEU A 394 12.14 7.10 -29.04
N PHE A 395 13.04 6.23 -28.59
CA PHE A 395 14.36 6.69 -28.15
C PHE A 395 15.22 7.20 -29.32
N THR A 396 15.05 6.64 -30.52
CA THR A 396 15.74 7.09 -31.72
C THR A 396 15.28 8.49 -32.15
N GLU A 397 13.98 8.77 -32.03
CA GLU A 397 13.38 10.06 -32.40
C GLU A 397 13.58 11.12 -31.31
N HIS A 398 13.53 10.72 -30.05
CA HIS A 398 13.58 11.60 -28.88
C HIS A 398 14.59 11.13 -27.81
N PRO A 399 15.91 11.12 -28.10
CA PRO A 399 16.94 10.70 -27.14
C PRO A 399 17.13 11.68 -25.97
N ASP A 400 16.49 12.83 -26.02
CA ASP A 400 16.45 13.86 -24.99
C ASP A 400 15.31 13.72 -23.99
N TRP A 401 14.36 12.81 -24.23
CA TRP A 401 13.21 12.58 -23.35
C TRP A 401 13.48 11.69 -22.12
N ILE A 402 14.73 11.31 -21.89
CA ILE A 402 15.09 10.51 -20.72
C ILE A 402 15.64 11.37 -19.57
N LEU A 403 15.46 10.90 -18.34
CA LEU A 403 16.11 11.49 -17.18
C LEU A 403 17.64 11.35 -17.33
N LYS A 404 18.33 12.47 -17.49
CA LYS A 404 19.80 12.52 -17.63
C LYS A 404 20.36 13.85 -17.17
N HIS A 405 21.61 13.86 -16.73
CA HIS A 405 22.38 15.09 -16.54
C HIS A 405 23.20 15.38 -17.80
N GLU A 406 23.30 16.64 -18.19
CA GLU A 406 24.10 17.06 -19.34
C GLU A 406 25.54 16.53 -19.27
N GLY A 407 26.00 15.92 -20.35
CA GLY A 407 27.34 15.34 -20.45
C GLY A 407 27.55 14.00 -19.75
N ILE A 408 26.48 13.44 -19.11
CA ILE A 408 26.51 12.12 -18.47
C ILE A 408 25.49 11.22 -19.16
N ILE A 409 25.94 10.10 -19.71
CA ILE A 409 25.05 9.05 -20.23
C ILE A 409 24.49 8.27 -19.04
N PRO A 410 23.17 8.17 -18.85
CA PRO A 410 22.61 7.40 -17.76
C PRO A 410 22.95 5.92 -17.88
N ASN A 411 23.11 5.25 -16.74
CA ASN A 411 23.25 3.80 -16.73
C ASN A 411 21.93 3.14 -17.15
N GLU A 412 22.02 2.28 -18.12
CA GLU A 412 20.93 1.37 -18.46
C GLU A 412 20.76 0.34 -17.35
N ALA A 413 19.52 0.08 -16.95
CA ALA A 413 19.18 -1.01 -16.06
C ALA A 413 17.97 -1.76 -16.62
N ARG A 414 18.02 -3.10 -16.63
CA ARG A 414 17.02 -3.95 -17.29
C ARG A 414 16.79 -3.56 -18.77
N HIS A 415 17.83 -3.13 -19.46
CA HIS A 415 17.78 -2.67 -20.86
C HIS A 415 16.79 -1.53 -21.08
N GLN A 416 16.68 -0.62 -20.10
CA GLN A 416 15.73 0.50 -20.10
C GLN A 416 16.40 1.78 -19.61
N TYR A 417 15.90 2.91 -20.10
CA TYR A 417 16.02 4.25 -19.52
C TYR A 417 14.68 4.69 -18.94
N VAL A 418 14.70 5.71 -18.10
CA VAL A 418 13.50 6.33 -17.52
C VAL A 418 13.15 7.57 -18.34
N LEU A 419 11.90 7.68 -18.78
CA LEU A 419 11.39 8.87 -19.41
C LEU A 419 11.27 10.02 -18.40
N ASP A 420 11.63 11.22 -18.79
CA ASP A 420 11.49 12.43 -17.98
C ASP A 420 10.05 12.95 -18.08
N LEU A 421 9.18 12.49 -17.18
CA LEU A 421 7.77 12.90 -17.13
C LEU A 421 7.60 14.38 -16.71
N SER A 422 8.65 15.06 -16.24
CA SER A 422 8.58 16.49 -15.95
C SER A 422 8.51 17.33 -17.24
N GLN A 423 8.88 16.74 -18.38
CA GLN A 423 8.69 17.35 -19.72
C GLN A 423 7.24 17.15 -20.17
N GLU A 424 6.57 18.24 -20.51
CA GLU A 424 5.16 18.22 -20.91
C GLU A 424 4.94 17.40 -22.19
N GLU A 425 5.87 17.46 -23.12
CA GLU A 425 5.85 16.72 -24.38
C GLU A 425 5.83 15.20 -24.15
N VAL A 426 6.59 14.71 -23.16
CA VAL A 426 6.64 13.29 -22.80
C VAL A 426 5.29 12.82 -22.26
N THR A 427 4.71 13.57 -21.32
CA THR A 427 3.40 13.23 -20.76
C THR A 427 2.27 13.37 -21.76
N HIS A 428 2.33 14.31 -22.71
CA HIS A 428 1.40 14.42 -23.83
C HIS A 428 1.50 13.20 -24.75
N TYR A 429 2.71 12.85 -25.19
CA TYR A 429 2.93 11.66 -26.03
C TYR A 429 2.33 10.39 -25.40
N LEU A 430 2.64 10.15 -24.14
CA LEU A 430 2.13 8.97 -23.41
C LEU A 430 0.60 8.99 -23.30
N PHE A 431 0.03 10.14 -22.99
CA PHE A 431 -1.41 10.30 -22.92
C PHE A 431 -2.08 10.05 -24.27
N ASP A 432 -1.55 10.61 -25.37
CA ASP A 432 -2.11 10.49 -26.72
C ASP A 432 -2.03 9.04 -27.22
N LYS A 433 -0.92 8.33 -26.97
CA LYS A 433 -0.80 6.88 -27.28
C LYS A 433 -1.85 6.07 -26.53
N LEU A 434 -2.01 6.30 -25.22
CA LEU A 434 -3.00 5.60 -24.41
C LEU A 434 -4.43 6.00 -24.79
N GLN A 435 -4.70 7.28 -25.07
CA GLN A 435 -6.00 7.74 -25.53
C GLN A 435 -6.39 7.05 -26.85
N THR A 436 -5.46 6.97 -27.81
CA THR A 436 -5.69 6.28 -29.07
C THR A 436 -6.06 4.81 -28.85
N LEU A 437 -5.28 4.10 -28.02
CA LEU A 437 -5.48 2.69 -27.73
C LEU A 437 -6.83 2.44 -27.01
N LEU A 438 -7.11 3.21 -25.96
CA LEU A 438 -8.32 3.06 -25.13
C LEU A 438 -9.59 3.54 -25.86
N SER A 439 -9.48 4.48 -26.80
CA SER A 439 -10.64 4.92 -27.62
C SER A 439 -10.96 3.95 -28.75
N ALA A 440 -9.94 3.25 -29.28
CA ALA A 440 -10.13 2.30 -30.38
C ALA A 440 -10.65 0.94 -29.90
N HIS A 441 -10.45 0.59 -28.62
CA HIS A 441 -10.74 -0.75 -28.09
C HIS A 441 -11.43 -0.65 -26.74
N ASP A 442 -12.37 -1.59 -26.45
CA ASP A 442 -13.03 -1.71 -25.13
C ASP A 442 -12.08 -2.38 -24.12
N ILE A 443 -11.03 -1.65 -23.76
CA ILE A 443 -10.09 -2.05 -22.72
C ILE A 443 -10.62 -1.56 -21.38
N ARG A 444 -10.81 -2.48 -20.43
CA ARG A 444 -11.38 -2.19 -19.09
C ARG A 444 -10.34 -2.20 -17.98
N TYR A 445 -9.11 -2.59 -18.29
CA TYR A 445 -8.06 -2.75 -17.29
C TYR A 445 -6.68 -2.49 -17.90
N LEU A 446 -5.86 -1.76 -17.14
CA LEU A 446 -4.45 -1.57 -17.41
C LEU A 446 -3.61 -2.08 -16.23
N LYS A 447 -2.66 -2.97 -16.51
CA LYS A 447 -1.57 -3.28 -15.59
C LYS A 447 -0.44 -2.31 -15.89
N TRP A 448 -0.27 -1.32 -15.00
CA TRP A 448 0.74 -0.27 -15.12
C TRP A 448 2.00 -0.69 -14.40
N ASP A 449 3.06 -0.98 -15.14
CA ASP A 449 4.31 -1.50 -14.61
C ASP A 449 5.44 -0.46 -14.60
N MET A 450 6.47 -0.73 -13.80
CA MET A 450 7.71 0.04 -13.71
C MET A 450 8.85 -0.87 -13.24
N ASN A 451 9.69 -1.35 -14.17
CA ASN A 451 10.60 -2.46 -13.89
C ASN A 451 12.04 -2.07 -13.53
N ARG A 452 12.29 -0.82 -13.16
CA ARG A 452 13.61 -0.40 -12.67
C ARG A 452 13.53 0.74 -11.67
N ASP A 453 14.57 0.90 -10.87
CA ASP A 453 14.76 2.05 -10.01
C ASP A 453 15.28 3.27 -10.80
N ILE A 454 15.04 4.47 -10.28
CA ILE A 454 15.55 5.73 -10.85
C ILE A 454 16.85 6.09 -10.16
N HIS A 455 17.97 5.85 -10.82
CA HIS A 455 19.29 6.08 -10.25
C HIS A 455 19.84 7.49 -10.52
N GLN A 456 19.63 7.99 -11.74
CA GLN A 456 20.18 9.24 -12.25
C GLN A 456 19.05 10.15 -12.69
N ALA A 457 18.40 10.77 -11.71
CA ALA A 457 17.25 11.62 -11.91
C ALA A 457 17.65 13.07 -12.12
N GLY A 458 18.29 13.35 -13.25
CA GLY A 458 18.58 14.71 -13.69
C GLY A 458 17.62 15.13 -14.80
N THR A 459 17.25 16.42 -14.84
CA THR A 459 16.53 17.04 -15.94
C THR A 459 17.49 17.75 -16.90
N SER A 460 16.99 18.17 -18.07
CA SER A 460 17.72 19.06 -18.99
C SER A 460 18.15 20.39 -18.34
N GLU A 461 17.43 20.83 -17.32
CA GLU A 461 17.75 22.03 -16.53
C GLU A 461 18.80 21.79 -15.42
N LYS A 462 19.40 20.61 -15.34
CA LYS A 462 20.45 20.22 -14.38
C LYS A 462 20.00 20.11 -12.93
N HIS A 463 18.70 19.94 -12.68
CA HIS A 463 18.13 19.74 -11.35
C HIS A 463 17.86 18.25 -11.07
N HIS A 464 17.80 17.89 -9.81
CA HIS A 464 17.22 16.61 -9.39
C HIS A 464 15.72 16.62 -9.68
N ALA A 465 15.15 15.48 -10.06
CA ALA A 465 13.81 15.44 -10.64
C ALA A 465 12.84 14.44 -9.98
N ILE A 466 13.18 13.78 -8.88
CA ILE A 466 12.32 12.72 -8.33
C ILE A 466 10.98 13.27 -7.85
N HIS A 467 11.00 14.45 -7.19
CA HIS A 467 9.77 15.11 -6.80
C HIS A 467 8.86 15.38 -8.02
N GLN A 468 9.40 16.05 -9.02
CA GLN A 468 8.66 16.41 -10.24
C GLN A 468 8.21 15.18 -11.02
N GLN A 469 9.05 14.14 -11.14
CA GLN A 469 8.74 12.87 -11.78
C GLN A 469 7.52 12.21 -11.12
N THR A 470 7.50 12.14 -9.79
CA THR A 470 6.39 11.54 -9.04
C THR A 470 5.09 12.34 -9.20
N GLN A 471 5.16 13.69 -9.14
CA GLN A 471 4.00 14.56 -9.35
C GLN A 471 3.46 14.45 -10.77
N ALA A 472 4.35 14.39 -11.79
CA ALA A 472 3.97 14.24 -13.19
C ALA A 472 3.31 12.88 -13.46
N LEU A 473 3.79 11.80 -12.83
CA LEU A 473 3.13 10.50 -12.87
C LEU A 473 1.70 10.58 -12.32
N TYR A 474 1.51 11.19 -11.15
CA TYR A 474 0.17 11.36 -10.56
C TYR A 474 -0.76 12.17 -11.47
N ALA A 475 -0.24 13.25 -12.06
CA ALA A 475 -1.00 14.08 -13.00
C ALA A 475 -1.40 13.28 -14.26
N LEU A 476 -0.49 12.50 -14.84
CA LEU A 476 -0.77 11.65 -16.00
C LEU A 476 -1.83 10.59 -15.69
N LEU A 477 -1.71 9.88 -14.57
CA LEU A 477 -2.70 8.90 -14.13
C LEU A 477 -4.06 9.55 -13.86
N GLY A 478 -4.07 10.74 -13.25
CA GLY A 478 -5.28 11.55 -13.03
C GLY A 478 -5.98 11.92 -14.35
N ARG A 479 -5.23 12.35 -15.38
CA ARG A 479 -5.75 12.64 -16.72
C ARG A 479 -6.37 11.40 -17.37
N ILE A 480 -5.69 10.24 -17.27
CA ILE A 480 -6.19 8.97 -17.84
C ILE A 480 -7.49 8.57 -17.15
N ARG A 481 -7.56 8.61 -15.82
CA ARG A 481 -8.79 8.28 -15.07
C ARG A 481 -9.95 9.23 -15.39
N ALA A 482 -9.68 10.51 -15.56
CA ALA A 482 -10.71 11.48 -15.93
C ALA A 482 -11.24 11.24 -17.35
N ALA A 483 -10.37 10.89 -18.31
CA ALA A 483 -10.75 10.61 -19.69
C ALA A 483 -11.42 9.24 -19.86
N PHE A 484 -10.99 8.23 -19.06
CA PHE A 484 -11.45 6.84 -19.15
C PHE A 484 -11.86 6.28 -17.75
N PRO A 485 -12.94 6.81 -17.14
CA PRO A 485 -13.31 6.45 -15.77
C PRO A 485 -13.76 4.98 -15.62
N HIS A 486 -14.01 4.27 -16.71
CA HIS A 486 -14.36 2.86 -16.74
C HIS A 486 -13.12 1.93 -16.78
N VAL A 487 -11.94 2.47 -16.97
CA VAL A 487 -10.67 1.71 -16.98
C VAL A 487 -10.13 1.62 -15.57
N THR A 488 -9.98 0.41 -15.07
CA THR A 488 -9.30 0.15 -13.78
C THR A 488 -7.81 0.03 -13.98
N ILE A 489 -7.01 0.61 -13.08
CA ILE A 489 -5.54 0.58 -13.16
C ILE A 489 -5.00 -0.24 -11.98
N GLU A 490 -4.10 -1.18 -12.29
CA GLU A 490 -3.27 -1.89 -11.31
C GLU A 490 -1.89 -1.26 -11.24
N SER A 491 -1.40 -0.97 -10.03
CA SER A 491 0.00 -0.64 -9.81
C SER A 491 0.83 -1.91 -9.71
N CYS A 492 1.73 -2.08 -10.65
CA CYS A 492 2.83 -3.01 -10.64
C CYS A 492 4.14 -2.22 -10.71
N ALA A 493 5.18 -2.68 -10.05
CA ALA A 493 6.53 -2.11 -10.21
C ALA A 493 7.56 -3.19 -9.89
N SER A 494 7.80 -4.09 -10.86
CA SER A 494 8.45 -5.39 -10.61
C SER A 494 7.80 -6.09 -9.40
N GLY A 495 6.50 -6.34 -9.47
CA GLY A 495 5.73 -6.75 -8.29
C GLY A 495 5.42 -5.59 -7.36
N GLY A 496 5.78 -5.73 -6.07
CA GLY A 496 5.41 -4.82 -4.98
C GLY A 496 6.27 -3.56 -4.81
N GLY A 497 7.04 -3.15 -5.81
CA GLY A 497 7.95 -1.99 -5.72
C GLY A 497 7.26 -0.62 -5.66
N ARG A 498 5.92 -0.55 -5.85
CA ARG A 498 5.15 0.69 -5.72
C ARG A 498 3.77 0.39 -5.11
N VAL A 499 3.77 0.13 -3.81
CA VAL A 499 2.58 -0.14 -2.99
C VAL A 499 2.56 0.85 -1.84
N ASP A 500 1.83 1.93 -2.00
CA ASP A 500 1.73 3.03 -1.05
C ASP A 500 0.40 3.79 -1.17
N LEU A 501 0.11 4.67 -0.21
CA LEU A 501 -1.12 5.45 -0.19
C LEU A 501 -1.12 6.62 -1.20
N GLY A 502 0.04 7.04 -1.71
CA GLY A 502 0.13 8.07 -2.74
C GLY A 502 -0.42 7.58 -4.07
N ILE A 503 0.13 6.47 -4.59
CA ILE A 503 -0.34 5.90 -5.86
C ILE A 503 -1.79 5.38 -5.75
N LEU A 504 -2.24 4.97 -4.56
CA LEU A 504 -3.60 4.47 -4.33
C LEU A 504 -4.68 5.50 -4.68
N THR A 505 -4.38 6.79 -4.69
CA THR A 505 -5.31 7.83 -5.19
C THR A 505 -5.64 7.67 -6.68
N HIS A 506 -4.79 6.93 -7.41
CA HIS A 506 -4.85 6.80 -8.88
C HIS A 506 -5.13 5.38 -9.35
N VAL A 507 -4.97 4.37 -8.50
CA VAL A 507 -5.11 2.95 -8.85
C VAL A 507 -6.17 2.27 -7.99
N SER A 508 -6.67 1.13 -8.42
CA SER A 508 -7.69 0.37 -7.71
C SER A 508 -7.25 -1.04 -7.32
N ARG A 509 -6.01 -1.41 -7.63
CA ARG A 509 -5.42 -2.72 -7.35
C ARG A 509 -3.90 -2.62 -7.29
N PHE A 510 -3.29 -3.45 -6.45
CA PHE A 510 -1.86 -3.66 -6.39
C PHE A 510 -1.47 -5.07 -6.83
N TRP A 511 -0.36 -5.18 -7.55
CA TRP A 511 0.37 -6.44 -7.70
C TRP A 511 1.46 -6.51 -6.63
N PRO A 512 1.25 -7.24 -5.52
CA PRO A 512 2.14 -7.12 -4.35
C PRO A 512 3.48 -7.85 -4.52
N SER A 513 3.59 -8.78 -5.47
CA SER A 513 4.82 -9.54 -5.74
C SER A 513 4.71 -10.28 -7.07
N ASP A 514 5.82 -10.38 -7.79
CA ASP A 514 5.94 -11.21 -8.99
C ASP A 514 6.04 -12.71 -8.66
N THR A 515 6.31 -13.08 -7.39
CA THR A 515 6.28 -14.48 -7.04
C THR A 515 4.84 -15.00 -6.98
N ASN A 516 4.57 -16.09 -7.69
CA ASN A 516 3.36 -16.89 -7.58
C ASN A 516 3.57 -18.20 -6.81
N ASP A 517 4.71 -18.35 -6.12
CA ASP A 517 4.94 -19.46 -5.19
C ASP A 517 3.97 -19.36 -4.01
N ALA A 518 3.11 -20.35 -3.85
CA ALA A 518 2.02 -20.30 -2.86
C ALA A 518 2.53 -20.19 -1.42
N LEU A 519 3.68 -20.81 -1.09
CA LEU A 519 4.24 -20.75 0.25
C LEU A 519 4.82 -19.35 0.56
N ASP A 520 5.54 -18.75 -0.40
CA ASP A 520 6.07 -17.39 -0.24
C ASP A 520 4.93 -16.36 -0.25
N ARG A 521 3.90 -16.57 -1.09
CA ARG A 521 2.70 -15.71 -1.14
C ARG A 521 1.96 -15.63 0.19
N LEU A 522 1.92 -16.69 1.00
CA LEU A 522 1.32 -16.63 2.33
C LEU A 522 1.98 -15.54 3.20
N ARG A 523 3.32 -15.41 3.16
CA ARG A 523 4.05 -14.39 3.93
C ARG A 523 3.88 -13.00 3.32
N VAL A 524 4.02 -12.88 2.01
CA VAL A 524 3.81 -11.64 1.26
C VAL A 524 2.41 -11.08 1.50
N GLN A 525 1.38 -11.91 1.35
CA GLN A 525 -0.02 -11.51 1.55
C GLN A 525 -0.29 -11.09 3.00
N ARG A 526 0.24 -11.81 3.99
CA ARG A 526 0.10 -11.43 5.40
C ARG A 526 0.69 -10.06 5.69
N GLY A 527 1.88 -9.76 5.15
CA GLY A 527 2.50 -8.46 5.32
C GLY A 527 1.75 -7.36 4.58
N PHE A 528 1.30 -7.59 3.36
CA PHE A 528 0.45 -6.66 2.61
C PHE A 528 -0.85 -6.35 3.37
N LEU A 529 -1.54 -7.38 3.85
CA LEU A 529 -2.80 -7.26 4.59
C LEU A 529 -2.65 -6.61 5.97
N SER A 530 -1.44 -6.39 6.46
CA SER A 530 -1.23 -5.60 7.68
C SER A 530 -1.55 -4.11 7.50
N THR A 531 -1.61 -3.65 6.25
CA THR A 531 -1.91 -2.26 5.89
C THR A 531 -3.09 -2.14 4.93
N PHE A 532 -3.07 -2.90 3.84
CA PHE A 532 -4.04 -2.77 2.74
C PHE A 532 -5.10 -3.86 2.80
N PRO A 533 -6.38 -3.54 2.52
CA PRO A 533 -7.47 -4.52 2.58
C PRO A 533 -7.40 -5.53 1.42
N PRO A 534 -8.03 -6.72 1.58
CA PRO A 534 -7.95 -7.82 0.62
C PRO A 534 -8.36 -7.49 -0.81
N GLU A 535 -9.35 -6.62 -0.99
CA GLU A 535 -9.85 -6.20 -2.30
C GLU A 535 -8.82 -5.44 -3.16
N LEU A 536 -7.76 -4.91 -2.55
CA LEU A 536 -6.66 -4.25 -3.26
C LEU A 536 -5.53 -5.19 -3.65
N MET A 537 -5.50 -6.39 -3.09
CA MET A 537 -4.39 -7.34 -3.22
C MET A 537 -4.57 -8.27 -4.41
N GLY A 538 -3.80 -8.12 -5.47
CA GLY A 538 -3.68 -9.12 -6.54
C GLY A 538 -3.12 -10.44 -6.01
N SER A 539 -3.83 -11.55 -6.26
CA SER A 539 -3.42 -12.87 -5.81
C SER A 539 -3.73 -13.91 -6.88
N HIS A 540 -2.68 -14.45 -7.51
CA HIS A 540 -2.83 -15.34 -8.65
C HIS A 540 -2.44 -16.79 -8.33
N VAL A 541 -3.08 -17.72 -9.01
CA VAL A 541 -2.67 -19.11 -9.11
C VAL A 541 -1.61 -19.20 -10.19
N GLY A 542 -0.36 -19.36 -9.80
CA GLY A 542 0.78 -19.53 -10.72
C GLY A 542 0.97 -20.95 -11.21
N PRO A 543 1.98 -21.22 -12.08
CA PRO A 543 2.35 -22.53 -12.56
C PRO A 543 2.91 -23.43 -11.45
N SER A 544 3.02 -24.72 -11.74
CA SER A 544 3.72 -25.72 -10.92
C SER A 544 4.52 -26.63 -11.84
N PRO A 545 5.84 -26.63 -11.77
CA PRO A 545 6.71 -25.88 -10.83
C PRO A 545 6.57 -24.36 -10.96
N CYS A 546 6.71 -23.64 -9.82
CA CYS A 546 6.77 -22.17 -9.84
C CYS A 546 8.03 -21.70 -10.58
N HIS A 547 7.87 -20.73 -11.49
CA HIS A 547 8.98 -20.28 -12.35
C HIS A 547 10.11 -19.57 -11.58
N ILE A 548 9.79 -18.91 -10.45
CA ILE A 548 10.78 -18.19 -9.63
C ILE A 548 11.51 -19.11 -8.66
N THR A 549 10.80 -20.03 -8.01
CA THR A 549 11.38 -20.85 -6.91
C THR A 549 11.67 -22.30 -7.30
N GLY A 550 11.05 -22.81 -8.35
CA GLY A 550 11.10 -24.21 -8.75
C GLY A 550 10.27 -25.14 -7.85
N ARG A 551 9.58 -24.64 -6.82
CA ARG A 551 8.73 -25.46 -5.94
C ARG A 551 7.51 -25.99 -6.68
N GLN A 552 7.09 -27.17 -6.26
CA GLN A 552 5.90 -27.83 -6.80
C GLN A 552 4.84 -27.90 -5.69
N HIS A 553 3.71 -27.28 -5.94
CA HIS A 553 2.57 -27.30 -5.03
C HIS A 553 1.34 -27.88 -5.71
N THR A 554 0.47 -28.52 -4.93
CA THR A 554 -0.82 -28.98 -5.42
C THR A 554 -1.69 -27.80 -5.88
N MET A 555 -2.59 -28.04 -6.84
CA MET A 555 -3.56 -27.02 -7.27
C MET A 555 -4.41 -26.55 -6.08
N ALA A 556 -4.81 -27.45 -5.20
CA ALA A 556 -5.59 -27.10 -4.01
C ALA A 556 -4.86 -26.12 -3.08
N PHE A 557 -3.54 -26.27 -2.89
CA PHE A 557 -2.78 -25.32 -2.08
C PHE A 557 -2.62 -23.96 -2.78
N ARG A 558 -2.21 -23.95 -4.06
CA ARG A 558 -2.06 -22.71 -4.84
C ARG A 558 -3.37 -21.91 -4.91
N ALA A 559 -4.48 -22.55 -5.25
CA ALA A 559 -5.78 -21.92 -5.37
C ALA A 559 -6.34 -21.47 -4.01
N GLY A 560 -6.15 -22.27 -2.95
CA GLY A 560 -6.55 -21.88 -1.60
C GLY A 560 -5.83 -20.65 -1.07
N VAL A 561 -4.55 -20.46 -1.45
CA VAL A 561 -3.78 -19.25 -1.11
C VAL A 561 -4.23 -18.05 -1.95
N ALA A 562 -4.51 -18.23 -3.24
CA ALA A 562 -4.94 -17.16 -4.12
C ALA A 562 -6.34 -16.62 -3.81
N LEU A 563 -7.18 -17.39 -3.16
CA LEU A 563 -8.59 -17.08 -2.90
C LEU A 563 -8.79 -15.79 -2.07
N TRP A 564 -7.82 -15.40 -1.23
CA TRP A 564 -7.98 -14.37 -0.19
C TRP A 564 -7.79 -12.92 -0.63
N GLY A 565 -7.38 -12.70 -1.87
CA GLY A 565 -7.25 -11.36 -2.45
C GLY A 565 -8.22 -11.13 -3.60
N HIS A 566 -7.86 -10.24 -4.50
CA HIS A 566 -8.47 -10.09 -5.81
C HIS A 566 -7.92 -11.23 -6.69
N MET A 567 -8.66 -12.36 -6.69
CA MET A 567 -8.21 -13.63 -7.25
C MET A 567 -7.96 -13.55 -8.76
N GLY A 568 -6.91 -14.23 -9.21
CA GLY A 568 -6.63 -14.44 -10.61
C GLY A 568 -5.83 -15.73 -10.87
N VAL A 569 -5.48 -15.93 -12.13
CA VAL A 569 -4.67 -17.03 -12.64
C VAL A 569 -3.57 -16.46 -13.52
N GLU A 570 -2.37 -16.97 -13.39
CA GLU A 570 -1.21 -16.59 -14.19
C GLU A 570 -0.41 -17.85 -14.57
N ALA A 571 -1.07 -18.73 -15.32
CA ALA A 571 -0.53 -20.02 -15.77
C ALA A 571 -1.18 -20.42 -17.09
N ASP A 572 -0.48 -21.27 -17.88
CA ASP A 572 -1.06 -21.86 -19.08
C ASP A 572 -2.09 -22.94 -18.71
N ILE A 573 -3.35 -22.52 -18.60
CA ILE A 573 -4.46 -23.41 -18.23
C ILE A 573 -4.78 -24.49 -19.27
N ARG A 574 -4.24 -24.40 -20.49
CA ARG A 574 -4.40 -25.41 -21.54
C ARG A 574 -3.62 -26.70 -21.19
N GLN A 575 -2.58 -26.57 -20.35
CA GLN A 575 -1.73 -27.68 -19.92
C GLN A 575 -2.24 -28.39 -18.66
N LEU A 576 -3.30 -27.89 -18.02
CA LEU A 576 -3.85 -28.51 -16.82
C LEU A 576 -4.48 -29.88 -17.13
N ASN A 577 -4.18 -30.86 -16.30
CA ASN A 577 -4.91 -32.12 -16.29
C ASN A 577 -6.37 -31.93 -15.80
N ALA A 578 -7.21 -32.93 -15.99
CA ALA A 578 -8.64 -32.82 -15.67
C ALA A 578 -8.92 -32.59 -14.16
N GLU A 579 -8.09 -33.16 -13.28
CA GLU A 579 -8.21 -33.00 -11.82
C GLU A 579 -7.85 -31.56 -11.39
N ASP A 580 -6.70 -31.05 -11.81
CA ASP A 580 -6.27 -29.68 -11.51
C ASP A 580 -7.24 -28.64 -12.07
N ARG A 581 -7.76 -28.88 -13.29
CA ARG A 581 -8.79 -28.02 -13.91
C ARG A 581 -10.08 -27.97 -13.09
N ALA A 582 -10.54 -29.12 -12.58
CA ALA A 582 -11.73 -29.18 -11.74
C ALA A 582 -11.51 -28.44 -10.41
N VAL A 583 -10.37 -28.66 -9.76
CA VAL A 583 -10.02 -27.96 -8.49
C VAL A 583 -9.93 -26.46 -8.70
N LEU A 584 -9.31 -25.99 -9.79
CA LEU A 584 -9.22 -24.55 -10.09
C LEU A 584 -10.60 -23.93 -10.33
N LYS A 585 -11.48 -24.64 -11.07
CA LYS A 585 -12.85 -24.20 -11.29
C LYS A 585 -13.63 -24.07 -9.98
N ASP A 586 -13.55 -25.10 -9.12
CA ASP A 586 -14.18 -25.08 -7.79
C ASP A 586 -13.68 -23.91 -6.94
N ALA A 587 -12.39 -23.57 -6.99
CA ALA A 587 -11.81 -22.43 -6.27
C ALA A 587 -12.35 -21.10 -6.80
N ILE A 588 -12.43 -20.94 -8.12
CA ILE A 588 -13.00 -19.74 -8.76
C ILE A 588 -14.46 -19.55 -8.36
N GLU A 589 -15.26 -20.62 -8.38
CA GLU A 589 -16.66 -20.60 -7.96
C GLU A 589 -16.79 -20.28 -6.47
N LEU A 590 -15.92 -20.85 -5.63
CA LEU A 590 -15.88 -20.57 -4.19
C LEU A 590 -15.53 -19.10 -3.93
N HIS A 591 -14.52 -18.56 -4.61
CA HIS A 591 -14.16 -17.15 -4.51
C HIS A 591 -15.34 -16.25 -4.91
N LYS A 592 -15.97 -16.49 -6.05
CA LYS A 592 -17.12 -15.72 -6.51
C LYS A 592 -18.28 -15.72 -5.52
N ARG A 593 -18.53 -16.86 -4.86
CA ARG A 593 -19.57 -17.00 -3.84
C ARG A 593 -19.30 -16.15 -2.61
N HIS A 594 -18.03 -16.03 -2.22
CA HIS A 594 -17.62 -15.40 -0.97
C HIS A 594 -16.88 -14.07 -1.13
N ARG A 595 -16.60 -13.61 -2.37
CA ARG A 595 -15.80 -12.39 -2.60
C ARG A 595 -16.39 -11.14 -1.98
N THR A 596 -17.71 -11.03 -1.84
CA THR A 596 -18.33 -9.91 -1.14
C THR A 596 -17.87 -9.87 0.32
N LEU A 597 -17.91 -10.98 1.04
CA LEU A 597 -17.38 -11.09 2.39
C LEU A 597 -15.88 -10.80 2.44
N LEU A 598 -15.10 -11.44 1.56
CA LEU A 598 -13.64 -11.26 1.50
C LEU A 598 -13.23 -9.81 1.29
N HIS A 599 -13.97 -9.06 0.47
CA HIS A 599 -13.64 -7.70 0.05
C HIS A 599 -14.30 -6.59 0.90
N SER A 600 -15.17 -6.93 1.85
CA SER A 600 -15.83 -5.94 2.72
C SER A 600 -15.73 -6.23 4.21
N GLY A 601 -15.41 -7.48 4.57
CA GLY A 601 -15.34 -7.92 5.95
C GLY A 601 -14.09 -7.42 6.70
N ASN A 602 -14.05 -7.74 7.97
CA ASN A 602 -12.97 -7.42 8.89
C ASN A 602 -11.91 -8.55 8.87
N TYR A 603 -10.74 -8.24 8.34
CA TYR A 603 -9.60 -9.16 8.34
C TYR A 603 -8.96 -9.25 9.73
N SER A 604 -8.53 -10.44 10.12
CA SER A 604 -7.82 -10.70 11.38
C SER A 604 -6.79 -11.81 11.23
N ASN A 605 -5.64 -11.65 11.87
CA ASN A 605 -4.65 -12.71 12.05
C ASN A 605 -4.91 -13.47 13.35
N THR A 606 -4.61 -14.75 13.36
CA THR A 606 -4.57 -15.57 14.59
C THR A 606 -3.13 -15.98 14.86
N GLU A 607 -2.66 -15.79 16.08
CA GLU A 607 -1.33 -16.23 16.50
C GLU A 607 -1.25 -17.75 16.54
N ARG A 608 -0.22 -18.28 15.87
CA ARG A 608 0.04 -19.71 15.76
C ARG A 608 1.54 -19.99 15.92
N SER A 609 1.94 -21.25 15.88
CA SER A 609 3.35 -21.65 15.82
C SER A 609 4.02 -21.18 14.53
N SER A 610 5.34 -21.26 14.45
CA SER A 610 6.10 -20.94 13.23
C SER A 610 5.75 -21.85 12.03
N SER A 611 5.27 -23.06 12.32
CA SER A 611 4.85 -24.02 11.28
C SER A 611 3.44 -23.80 10.75
N GLU A 612 2.68 -22.86 11.30
CA GLU A 612 1.28 -22.62 10.95
C GLU A 612 1.01 -21.14 10.71
N MET A 613 0.09 -20.84 9.80
CA MET A 613 -0.52 -19.51 9.66
C MET A 613 -2.03 -19.64 9.71
N ALA A 614 -2.68 -18.70 10.40
CA ALA A 614 -4.14 -18.66 10.43
C ALA A 614 -4.64 -17.21 10.38
N TRP A 615 -5.74 -17.02 9.66
CA TRP A 615 -6.40 -15.73 9.49
C TRP A 615 -7.89 -15.92 9.21
N SER A 616 -8.64 -14.86 9.33
CA SER A 616 -10.07 -14.85 9.06
C SER A 616 -10.54 -13.54 8.44
N VAL A 617 -11.67 -13.60 7.74
CA VAL A 617 -12.46 -12.44 7.36
C VAL A 617 -13.86 -12.66 7.92
N VAL A 618 -14.31 -11.75 8.77
CA VAL A 618 -15.62 -11.78 9.45
C VAL A 618 -16.48 -10.64 8.92
N ASP A 619 -17.75 -10.92 8.62
CA ASP A 619 -18.66 -9.88 8.18
C ASP A 619 -18.85 -8.80 9.25
N LYS A 620 -19.22 -7.61 8.84
CA LYS A 620 -19.40 -6.46 9.75
C LYS A 620 -20.49 -6.69 10.79
N ASP A 621 -21.53 -7.43 10.44
CA ASP A 621 -22.62 -7.84 11.32
C ASP A 621 -22.33 -9.15 12.07
N GLN A 622 -21.16 -9.74 11.86
CA GLN A 622 -20.69 -11.00 12.44
C GLN A 622 -21.56 -12.22 12.11
N SER A 623 -22.45 -12.10 11.10
CA SER A 623 -23.36 -13.19 10.69
C SER A 623 -22.64 -14.35 10.00
N GLN A 624 -21.51 -14.07 9.34
CA GLN A 624 -20.70 -15.06 8.64
C GLN A 624 -19.21 -14.78 8.71
N ALA A 625 -18.40 -15.81 8.54
CA ALA A 625 -16.95 -15.69 8.49
C ALA A 625 -16.33 -16.76 7.57
N LEU A 626 -15.19 -16.41 6.96
CA LEU A 626 -14.25 -17.35 6.37
C LEU A 626 -12.98 -17.38 7.23
N CYS A 627 -12.53 -18.58 7.57
CA CYS A 627 -11.37 -18.79 8.43
C CYS A 627 -10.42 -19.77 7.76
N ALA A 628 -9.15 -19.41 7.64
CA ALA A 628 -8.10 -20.24 7.05
C ALA A 628 -7.11 -20.73 8.09
N LEU A 629 -6.62 -21.94 7.86
CA LEU A 629 -5.47 -22.50 8.55
C LEU A 629 -4.55 -23.15 7.52
N ALA A 630 -3.34 -22.63 7.40
CA ALA A 630 -2.29 -23.16 6.56
C ALA A 630 -1.22 -23.85 7.41
N MET A 631 -0.78 -25.04 6.97
CA MET A 631 0.38 -25.75 7.46
C MET A 631 1.56 -25.44 6.54
N LEU A 632 2.60 -24.79 7.05
CA LEU A 632 3.76 -24.34 6.26
C LEU A 632 4.85 -25.41 6.20
N GLU A 633 5.11 -26.06 7.34
CA GLU A 633 6.17 -27.05 7.53
C GLU A 633 5.74 -28.10 8.56
N THR A 634 6.56 -29.12 8.76
CA THR A 634 6.28 -30.16 9.77
C THR A 634 6.23 -29.54 11.16
N PRO A 635 5.10 -29.69 11.88
CA PRO A 635 4.96 -29.12 13.23
C PRO A 635 5.84 -29.84 14.25
N SER A 636 6.32 -29.11 15.26
CA SER A 636 7.12 -29.67 16.36
C SER A 636 6.31 -30.58 17.31
N HIS A 637 5.00 -30.49 17.28
CA HIS A 637 4.09 -31.28 18.11
C HIS A 637 3.28 -32.27 17.26
N ALA A 638 3.10 -33.48 17.80
CA ALA A 638 2.37 -34.55 17.11
C ALA A 638 0.86 -34.27 17.00
N PHE A 639 0.31 -33.51 17.94
CA PHE A 639 -1.12 -33.18 17.95
C PHE A 639 -1.33 -31.73 17.55
N PRO A 640 -2.26 -31.45 16.59
CA PRO A 640 -2.63 -30.09 16.24
C PRO A 640 -3.18 -29.31 17.44
N THR A 641 -2.80 -28.05 17.56
CA THR A 641 -3.41 -27.15 18.54
C THR A 641 -4.79 -26.72 18.08
N ARG A 642 -5.71 -26.44 19.02
CA ARG A 642 -7.04 -25.96 18.67
C ARG A 642 -6.96 -24.62 17.93
N TYR A 643 -7.81 -24.46 16.93
CA TYR A 643 -7.93 -23.21 16.17
C TYR A 643 -8.94 -22.30 16.86
N ARG A 644 -8.46 -21.32 17.63
CA ARG A 644 -9.27 -20.26 18.21
C ARG A 644 -9.53 -19.19 17.17
N LEU A 645 -10.80 -18.91 16.93
CA LEU A 645 -11.21 -17.91 15.95
C LEU A 645 -11.24 -16.52 16.61
N THR A 646 -11.36 -15.46 15.80
CA THR A 646 -11.38 -14.08 16.29
C THR A 646 -12.48 -13.28 15.60
N GLY A 647 -13.02 -12.26 16.29
CA GLY A 647 -13.95 -11.30 15.68
C GLY A 647 -15.41 -11.77 15.61
N LEU A 648 -15.77 -12.91 16.15
CA LEU A 648 -17.15 -13.40 16.19
C LEU A 648 -17.96 -12.73 17.32
N ASP A 649 -19.29 -12.76 17.20
CA ASP A 649 -20.18 -12.41 18.32
C ASP A 649 -20.21 -13.56 19.34
N ALA A 650 -19.81 -13.28 20.57
CA ALA A 650 -19.75 -14.27 21.64
C ALA A 650 -21.11 -14.89 21.98
N THR A 651 -22.19 -14.14 21.74
CA THR A 651 -23.58 -14.51 22.09
C THR A 651 -24.30 -15.29 21.00
N GLN A 652 -23.83 -15.22 19.75
CA GLN A 652 -24.41 -15.94 18.64
C GLN A 652 -23.95 -17.39 18.57
N SER A 653 -24.79 -18.26 17.98
CA SER A 653 -24.43 -19.62 17.60
C SER A 653 -24.08 -19.70 16.13
N TYR A 654 -23.09 -20.51 15.78
CA TYR A 654 -22.59 -20.67 14.42
C TYR A 654 -22.58 -22.14 14.00
N ARG A 655 -22.99 -22.40 12.75
CA ARG A 655 -22.66 -23.62 12.02
C ARG A 655 -21.33 -23.45 11.34
N VAL A 656 -20.48 -24.46 11.46
CA VAL A 656 -19.15 -24.48 10.89
C VAL A 656 -19.05 -25.57 9.84
N ALA A 657 -18.61 -25.21 8.64
CA ALA A 657 -18.38 -26.15 7.55
C ALA A 657 -16.94 -26.05 7.05
N LEU A 658 -16.28 -27.19 6.86
CA LEU A 658 -15.01 -27.25 6.12
C LEU A 658 -15.34 -27.22 4.62
N ILE A 659 -14.99 -26.14 3.94
CA ILE A 659 -15.36 -25.90 2.53
C ILE A 659 -14.19 -26.04 1.56
N TRP A 660 -12.95 -26.12 2.06
CA TRP A 660 -11.73 -26.30 1.26
C TRP A 660 -10.71 -27.17 1.97
N PRO A 661 -10.00 -28.07 1.27
CA PRO A 661 -10.10 -28.35 -0.17
C PRO A 661 -11.41 -29.10 -0.52
N GLY A 662 -11.84 -29.01 -1.80
CA GLY A 662 -13.07 -29.65 -2.26
C GLY A 662 -13.01 -31.19 -2.16
N SER A 663 -11.85 -31.81 -2.45
CA SER A 663 -11.59 -33.24 -2.22
C SER A 663 -10.95 -33.44 -0.86
N LEU A 664 -11.70 -34.07 0.06
CA LEU A 664 -11.29 -34.27 1.45
C LEU A 664 -10.67 -35.65 1.66
N ALA A 665 -9.53 -35.71 2.34
CA ALA A 665 -8.95 -36.95 2.86
C ALA A 665 -9.89 -37.59 3.93
N ALA A 666 -9.73 -38.87 4.22
CA ALA A 666 -10.59 -39.62 5.14
C ALA A 666 -10.71 -38.94 6.52
N GLN A 667 -9.60 -38.44 7.07
CA GLN A 667 -9.58 -37.72 8.35
C GLN A 667 -10.37 -36.38 8.29
N GLN A 668 -10.26 -35.67 7.19
CA GLN A 668 -10.98 -34.40 6.97
C GLN A 668 -12.49 -34.65 6.78
N LYS A 669 -12.87 -35.74 6.12
CA LYS A 669 -14.29 -36.17 6.01
C LYS A 669 -14.89 -36.49 7.39
N THR A 670 -14.14 -37.19 8.25
CA THR A 670 -14.56 -37.48 9.62
C THR A 670 -14.74 -36.19 10.41
N HIS A 671 -13.78 -35.27 10.32
CA HIS A 671 -13.82 -33.97 10.96
C HIS A 671 -15.03 -33.13 10.46
N GLN A 672 -15.24 -33.05 9.15
CA GLN A 672 -16.40 -32.38 8.55
C GLN A 672 -17.71 -32.96 9.07
N GLY A 673 -17.82 -34.30 9.16
CA GLY A 673 -19.01 -34.97 9.71
C GLY A 673 -19.28 -34.65 11.18
N GLN A 674 -18.24 -34.38 11.97
CA GLN A 674 -18.37 -33.91 13.37
C GLN A 674 -18.84 -32.45 13.43
N LEU A 675 -18.26 -31.56 12.60
CA LEU A 675 -18.66 -30.15 12.52
C LEU A 675 -20.13 -30.00 12.12
N ALA A 676 -20.59 -30.77 11.13
CA ALA A 676 -21.96 -30.72 10.62
C ALA A 676 -23.05 -31.07 11.63
N ARG A 677 -22.67 -31.73 12.74
CA ARG A 677 -23.60 -32.16 13.81
C ARG A 677 -23.63 -31.22 15.01
N THR A 678 -22.84 -30.15 15.00
CA THR A 678 -22.62 -29.33 16.19
C THR A 678 -22.81 -27.85 15.84
N GLU A 679 -23.59 -27.16 16.64
CA GLU A 679 -23.63 -25.71 16.65
C GLU A 679 -22.71 -25.20 17.77
N PHE A 680 -21.92 -24.21 17.48
CA PHE A 680 -20.93 -23.67 18.41
C PHE A 680 -21.28 -22.22 18.76
N SER A 681 -21.27 -21.86 20.04
CA SER A 681 -21.35 -20.45 20.38
C SER A 681 -20.08 -19.72 19.94
N GLY A 682 -20.19 -18.43 19.58
CA GLY A 682 -19.02 -17.61 19.26
C GLY A 682 -18.03 -17.57 20.44
N ALA A 683 -18.54 -17.52 21.68
CA ALA A 683 -17.70 -17.61 22.87
C ALA A 683 -16.86 -18.89 22.91
N TRP A 684 -17.45 -20.06 22.57
CA TRP A 684 -16.70 -21.31 22.44
C TRP A 684 -15.62 -21.25 21.36
N LEU A 685 -15.98 -20.78 20.17
CA LEU A 685 -15.07 -20.70 19.02
C LEU A 685 -13.88 -19.79 19.29
N MET A 686 -14.08 -18.70 20.04
CA MET A 686 -13.02 -17.76 20.39
C MET A 686 -12.18 -18.22 21.59
N SER A 687 -12.77 -18.86 22.60
CA SER A 687 -12.06 -19.23 23.83
C SER A 687 -11.46 -20.62 23.81
N VAL A 688 -12.23 -21.62 23.30
CA VAL A 688 -11.80 -23.04 23.23
C VAL A 688 -11.28 -23.37 21.83
N GLY A 689 -11.96 -22.92 20.79
CA GLY A 689 -11.59 -23.13 19.38
C GLY A 689 -12.04 -24.50 18.82
N LEU A 690 -11.86 -24.62 17.50
CA LEU A 690 -12.09 -25.86 16.77
C LEU A 690 -10.97 -26.87 17.00
N SER A 691 -11.28 -28.14 17.06
CA SER A 691 -10.30 -29.20 16.81
C SER A 691 -9.89 -29.15 15.33
N VAL A 692 -8.66 -29.47 15.03
CA VAL A 692 -8.13 -29.43 13.66
C VAL A 692 -7.70 -30.85 13.30
N PRO A 693 -7.97 -31.34 12.08
CA PRO A 693 -7.44 -32.63 11.64
C PRO A 693 -5.92 -32.54 11.43
N ILE A 694 -5.23 -33.65 11.42
CA ILE A 694 -3.81 -33.70 11.03
C ILE A 694 -3.68 -33.17 9.58
N MET A 695 -2.75 -32.25 9.38
CA MET A 695 -2.48 -31.63 8.09
C MET A 695 -1.06 -31.98 7.65
N TRP A 696 -0.87 -32.10 6.33
CA TRP A 696 0.45 -32.19 5.73
C TRP A 696 1.05 -30.79 5.57
N PRO A 697 2.38 -30.65 5.59
CA PRO A 697 3.03 -29.41 5.13
C PRO A 697 2.50 -28.96 3.76
N GLU A 698 2.52 -27.65 3.54
CA GLU A 698 2.07 -27.02 2.29
C GLU A 698 0.62 -27.38 1.93
N SER A 699 -0.23 -27.34 2.95
CA SER A 699 -1.69 -27.54 2.81
C SER A 699 -2.48 -26.44 3.53
N LEU A 700 -3.74 -26.27 3.12
CA LEU A 700 -4.60 -25.22 3.62
C LEU A 700 -6.03 -25.74 3.77
N LEU A 701 -6.66 -25.41 4.91
CA LEU A 701 -8.06 -25.64 5.18
C LEU A 701 -8.80 -24.29 5.23
N ILE A 702 -10.00 -24.24 4.68
CA ILE A 702 -10.90 -23.08 4.82
C ILE A 702 -12.22 -23.55 5.44
N TYR A 703 -12.59 -22.86 6.51
CA TYR A 703 -13.86 -23.03 7.19
C TYR A 703 -14.78 -21.86 6.87
N HIS A 704 -16.06 -22.16 6.60
CA HIS A 704 -17.12 -21.19 6.53
C HIS A 704 -17.97 -21.29 7.80
N LEU A 705 -18.25 -20.16 8.39
CA LEU A 705 -19.14 -20.02 9.56
C LEU A 705 -20.39 -19.25 9.13
N GLN A 706 -21.53 -19.71 9.59
CA GLN A 706 -22.81 -19.03 9.39
C GLN A 706 -23.56 -18.99 10.71
N SER A 707 -24.02 -17.82 11.12
CA SER A 707 -24.89 -17.68 12.29
C SER A 707 -26.23 -18.42 12.08
N VAL A 708 -26.78 -18.95 13.14
CA VAL A 708 -28.01 -19.76 13.15
C VAL A 708 -29.20 -18.93 13.63
#